data_6302ee5a352014e6596107758230392c
#
_entry.id   6302ee5a352014e6596107758230392c
#
_cell.length_a   1.000
_cell.length_b   1.000
_cell.length_c   1.000
_cell.angle_alpha   90.00
_cell.angle_beta   90.00
_cell.angle_gamma   90.00
#
_symmetry.space_group_name_H-M   'P 1'
#
loop_
_entity.id
_entity.type
_entity.pdbx_description
1 polymer ?
#
loop_
_entity_poly.entity_id
_entity_poly.type
_entity_poly.pdbx_seq_one_letter_code
_entity_poly.pdbx_strand_id
1 'polypeptide(L)'
;MLVPTLIVGQTSTIKGIILNDQNQPVQGANITSSNDGTTTNFNGFYILKIPAKKDIKIRISHINYKFIEVSFNLKIGEEFEFNPVLKESYEQIETVVISGSKRKNLEGITTISPQIIRSVKGAQPGVENLLKTLPGVNITNELSTQYSVRGGNFDENLVYVNEIEVYRPFLVRSGQQEGLSFVNTALVQNLDFSAGGFQAKYGDKLSSVLDITYRTPIDFGARIDVNLLGGSITTETVSKDSKFSAITGLRYRNNSLLVKSKETETNFNPTFADAQSYLTYRFSEKFHLSFLGNFAINDYQYEPTTRQTNFGTLENPIALLVFYEGQENDKYQTYFGAFKGSYFVNDNLTLKLITSTFHTTEQEHFDILAQYRLGEVNSNIGDENLGEVEFTEGIGSQLNHARNDLDALITNIEHKGYLKSQNNNFEWSIKYTNEDIRDRIVEWELVDSAGFSINPPNLDQFNDQPYAPDQGPIVPFQNIRATNKTQLNRIQAFGQWNRRSIINNNEVYANFGIRYHGWSVKNQLGESNFQRVISPRIQLAIKPDWNKDMLFRLSGGLYYQPPFYRELRDNDGVVNNDVKAQQSIHLVIANEYSFKMWDRPFKLISEAYYKKLNNVNPYTIENVRIRYAAANNSEAYAYGLDVR
;
A
#
# COMPACT_ATOMS: atom_id res chain seq x y z
N MET A 1 -56.17 31.49 -10.83
CA MET A 1 -54.70 31.53 -10.86
C MET A 1 -54.19 30.09 -10.85
N LEU A 2 -53.94 29.51 -12.04
CA LEU A 2 -53.42 28.14 -12.19
C LEU A 2 -51.90 28.22 -12.03
N VAL A 3 -51.39 27.62 -10.97
CA VAL A 3 -49.94 27.40 -10.77
C VAL A 3 -49.58 26.17 -11.60
N PRO A 4 -48.66 26.25 -12.57
CA PRO A 4 -48.18 25.06 -13.24
C PRO A 4 -47.29 24.25 -12.29
N THR A 5 -47.74 23.08 -11.86
CA THR A 5 -46.92 22.09 -11.21
C THR A 5 -45.90 21.56 -12.23
N LEU A 6 -44.65 22.00 -12.13
CA LEU A 6 -43.52 21.37 -12.80
C LEU A 6 -43.40 19.92 -12.28
N ILE A 7 -43.84 18.97 -13.10
CA ILE A 7 -43.55 17.55 -12.87
C ILE A 7 -42.05 17.37 -13.19
N VAL A 8 -41.20 17.57 -12.20
CA VAL A 8 -39.78 17.14 -12.26
C VAL A 8 -39.80 15.62 -12.24
N GLY A 9 -39.43 15.01 -13.35
CA GLY A 9 -39.33 13.56 -13.45
C GLY A 9 -38.43 13.03 -12.33
N GLN A 10 -38.96 12.13 -11.50
CA GLN A 10 -38.22 11.48 -10.40
C GLN A 10 -37.24 10.48 -11.00
N THR A 11 -36.08 10.97 -11.42
CA THR A 11 -35.03 10.16 -12.05
C THR A 11 -33.79 10.05 -11.17
N SER A 12 -33.06 8.97 -11.32
CA SER A 12 -31.70 8.74 -10.84
C SER A 12 -30.78 8.45 -12.01
N THR A 13 -29.49 8.54 -11.81
CA THR A 13 -28.49 8.37 -12.87
C THR A 13 -27.54 7.23 -12.52
N ILE A 14 -27.34 6.31 -13.47
CA ILE A 14 -26.28 5.30 -13.40
C ILE A 14 -25.23 5.68 -14.43
N LYS A 15 -23.99 5.74 -13.99
CA LYS A 15 -22.82 6.04 -14.84
C LYS A 15 -21.68 5.09 -14.52
N GLY A 16 -20.78 4.85 -15.47
CA GLY A 16 -19.63 4.00 -15.22
C GLY A 16 -18.88 3.66 -16.50
N ILE A 17 -17.84 2.86 -16.34
CA ILE A 17 -16.99 2.37 -17.42
C ILE A 17 -17.17 0.86 -17.54
N ILE A 18 -17.41 0.38 -18.75
CA ILE A 18 -17.46 -1.03 -19.05
C ILE A 18 -16.09 -1.45 -19.56
N LEU A 19 -15.49 -2.40 -18.86
CA LEU A 19 -14.20 -2.98 -19.23
C LEU A 19 -14.38 -4.43 -19.68
N ASN A 20 -13.42 -4.92 -20.45
CA ASN A 20 -13.28 -6.34 -20.69
C ASN A 20 -12.44 -6.98 -19.55
N ASP A 21 -12.24 -8.26 -19.63
CA ASP A 21 -11.47 -9.03 -18.65
C ASP A 21 -9.95 -8.75 -18.67
N GLN A 22 -9.50 -7.94 -19.63
CA GLN A 22 -8.12 -7.42 -19.74
C GLN A 22 -8.00 -5.98 -19.20
N ASN A 23 -9.04 -5.46 -18.53
CA ASN A 23 -9.15 -4.07 -18.09
C ASN A 23 -9.10 -3.04 -19.25
N GLN A 24 -9.50 -3.46 -20.46
CA GLN A 24 -9.63 -2.54 -21.60
C GLN A 24 -11.06 -2.05 -21.71
N PRO A 25 -11.28 -0.78 -22.11
CA PRO A 25 -12.62 -0.23 -22.30
C PRO A 25 -13.35 -0.94 -23.46
N VAL A 26 -14.61 -1.28 -23.23
CA VAL A 26 -15.48 -1.86 -24.24
C VAL A 26 -16.31 -0.76 -24.88
N GLN A 27 -16.00 -0.42 -26.14
CA GLN A 27 -16.76 0.53 -26.94
C GLN A 27 -18.00 -0.13 -27.54
N GLY A 28 -19.11 0.60 -27.63
CA GLY A 28 -20.33 0.14 -28.31
C GLY A 28 -21.14 -0.89 -27.53
N ALA A 29 -20.85 -1.10 -26.25
CA ALA A 29 -21.74 -1.90 -25.40
C ALA A 29 -23.08 -1.18 -25.21
N ASN A 30 -24.18 -1.90 -25.42
CA ASN A 30 -25.55 -1.39 -25.23
C ASN A 30 -25.97 -1.57 -23.78
N ILE A 31 -26.39 -0.50 -23.13
CA ILE A 31 -26.96 -0.48 -21.80
C ILE A 31 -28.44 -0.11 -21.92
N THR A 32 -29.33 -1.05 -21.66
CA THR A 32 -30.77 -0.87 -21.85
C THR A 32 -31.52 -1.14 -20.54
N SER A 33 -32.47 -0.28 -20.25
CA SER A 33 -33.56 -0.50 -19.29
C SER A 33 -34.86 -0.76 -20.02
N SER A 34 -35.97 -0.94 -19.31
CA SER A 34 -37.29 -1.16 -19.92
C SER A 34 -37.75 -0.04 -20.85
N ASN A 35 -37.29 1.20 -20.64
CA ASN A 35 -37.79 2.38 -21.36
C ASN A 35 -36.70 3.27 -21.95
N ASP A 36 -35.46 3.14 -21.51
CA ASP A 36 -34.32 3.98 -21.90
C ASP A 36 -33.07 3.14 -22.16
N GLY A 37 -32.19 3.65 -23.01
CA GLY A 37 -30.94 2.98 -23.33
C GLY A 37 -29.84 3.97 -23.71
N THR A 38 -28.61 3.52 -23.56
CA THR A 38 -27.40 4.24 -23.96
C THR A 38 -26.36 3.26 -24.47
N THR A 39 -25.29 3.75 -25.08
CA THR A 39 -24.17 2.95 -25.54
C THR A 39 -22.87 3.48 -24.94
N THR A 40 -21.90 2.59 -24.68
CA THR A 40 -20.57 3.01 -24.26
C THR A 40 -19.84 3.75 -25.38
N ASN A 41 -19.16 4.83 -25.02
CA ASN A 41 -18.22 5.49 -25.90
C ASN A 41 -16.91 4.66 -26.01
N PHE A 42 -15.92 5.16 -26.75
CA PHE A 42 -14.63 4.49 -26.97
C PHE A 42 -13.79 4.30 -25.69
N ASN A 43 -14.08 5.03 -24.61
CA ASN A 43 -13.48 4.81 -23.28
C ASN A 43 -14.29 3.82 -22.43
N GLY A 44 -15.27 3.12 -23.04
CA GLY A 44 -16.14 2.19 -22.33
C GLY A 44 -17.16 2.86 -21.40
N PHE A 45 -17.29 4.18 -21.46
CA PHE A 45 -18.14 4.93 -20.53
C PHE A 45 -19.58 5.02 -20.99
N TYR A 46 -20.48 5.02 -20.01
CA TYR A 46 -21.91 5.23 -20.22
C TYR A 46 -22.55 6.08 -19.12
N ILE A 47 -23.63 6.75 -19.47
CA ILE A 47 -24.59 7.39 -18.55
C ILE A 47 -25.98 6.94 -18.96
N LEU A 48 -26.75 6.44 -17.98
CA LEU A 48 -28.15 6.07 -18.18
C LEU A 48 -28.99 6.70 -17.07
N LYS A 49 -30.04 7.44 -17.47
CA LYS A 49 -31.06 7.94 -16.54
C LYS A 49 -32.15 6.89 -16.39
N ILE A 50 -32.51 6.59 -15.16
CA ILE A 50 -33.56 5.62 -14.85
C ILE A 50 -34.57 6.22 -13.87
N PRO A 51 -35.83 5.73 -13.84
CA PRO A 51 -36.80 6.09 -12.83
C PRO A 51 -36.31 5.74 -11.42
N ALA A 52 -36.45 6.69 -10.48
CA ALA A 52 -36.10 6.49 -9.08
C ALA A 52 -37.18 5.74 -8.29
N LYS A 53 -36.80 5.11 -7.16
CA LYS A 53 -37.70 4.37 -6.23
C LYS A 53 -38.46 3.21 -6.88
N LYS A 54 -37.90 2.61 -7.91
CA LYS A 54 -38.43 1.41 -8.58
C LYS A 54 -37.28 0.42 -8.83
N ASP A 55 -37.62 -0.85 -8.83
CA ASP A 55 -36.68 -1.89 -9.25
C ASP A 55 -36.57 -1.88 -10.77
N ILE A 56 -35.48 -1.35 -11.29
CA ILE A 56 -35.20 -1.26 -12.73
C ILE A 56 -34.14 -2.28 -13.10
N LYS A 57 -34.49 -3.18 -14.02
CA LYS A 57 -33.53 -4.12 -14.62
C LYS A 57 -32.77 -3.42 -15.74
N ILE A 58 -31.47 -3.47 -15.69
CA ILE A 58 -30.57 -2.97 -16.73
C ILE A 58 -29.86 -4.15 -17.35
N ARG A 59 -29.91 -4.20 -18.68
CA ARG A 59 -29.18 -5.17 -19.47
C ARG A 59 -28.04 -4.49 -20.20
N ILE A 60 -26.82 -5.02 -20.03
CA ILE A 60 -25.61 -4.59 -20.73
C ILE A 60 -25.21 -5.69 -21.68
N SER A 61 -25.12 -5.37 -22.98
CA SER A 61 -24.84 -6.35 -24.02
C SER A 61 -23.87 -5.78 -25.06
N HIS A 62 -23.04 -6.65 -25.62
CA HIS A 62 -22.13 -6.36 -26.72
C HIS A 62 -21.92 -7.60 -27.57
N ILE A 63 -21.69 -7.45 -28.88
CA ILE A 63 -21.63 -8.58 -29.83
C ILE A 63 -20.54 -9.61 -29.47
N ASN A 64 -19.44 -9.16 -28.91
CA ASN A 64 -18.30 -10.01 -28.55
C ASN A 64 -18.29 -10.45 -27.09
N TYR A 65 -19.28 -10.04 -26.28
CA TYR A 65 -19.29 -10.27 -24.85
C TYR A 65 -20.62 -10.84 -24.38
N LYS A 66 -20.57 -11.61 -23.29
CA LYS A 66 -21.79 -12.09 -22.62
C LYS A 66 -22.52 -10.91 -22.01
N PHE A 67 -23.85 -10.85 -22.17
CA PHE A 67 -24.64 -9.80 -21.55
C PHE A 67 -24.67 -9.94 -20.02
N ILE A 68 -24.87 -8.80 -19.35
CA ILE A 68 -25.06 -8.69 -17.91
C ILE A 68 -26.44 -8.10 -17.66
N GLU A 69 -27.20 -8.67 -16.70
CA GLU A 69 -28.44 -8.08 -16.17
C GLU A 69 -28.28 -7.75 -14.71
N VAL A 70 -28.63 -6.51 -14.31
CA VAL A 70 -28.56 -6.02 -12.92
C VAL A 70 -29.83 -5.26 -12.60
N SER A 71 -30.33 -5.40 -11.38
CA SER A 71 -31.45 -4.63 -10.87
C SER A 71 -30.96 -3.51 -9.95
N PHE A 72 -31.49 -2.30 -10.14
CA PHE A 72 -31.19 -1.12 -9.33
C PHE A 72 -32.47 -0.54 -8.76
N ASN A 73 -32.40 -0.11 -7.49
CA ASN A 73 -33.45 0.67 -6.82
C ASN A 73 -32.78 1.88 -6.17
N LEU A 74 -32.81 3.02 -6.86
CA LEU A 74 -32.10 4.22 -6.47
C LEU A 74 -33.06 5.30 -5.95
N LYS A 75 -32.55 6.17 -5.08
CA LYS A 75 -33.30 7.32 -4.57
C LYS A 75 -33.39 8.43 -5.62
N ILE A 76 -34.33 9.34 -5.45
CA ILE A 76 -34.47 10.49 -6.34
C ILE A 76 -33.20 11.32 -6.35
N GLY A 77 -32.68 11.61 -7.55
CA GLY A 77 -31.45 12.39 -7.74
C GLY A 77 -30.17 11.64 -7.40
N GLU A 78 -30.25 10.36 -7.03
CA GLU A 78 -29.05 9.56 -6.73
C GLU A 78 -28.25 9.28 -8.00
N GLU A 79 -26.95 9.52 -7.93
CA GLU A 79 -25.99 9.11 -8.94
C GLU A 79 -25.27 7.85 -8.46
N PHE A 80 -25.41 6.77 -9.23
CA PHE A 80 -24.79 5.47 -8.90
C PHE A 80 -23.72 5.13 -9.93
N GLU A 81 -22.50 4.85 -9.45
CA GLU A 81 -21.41 4.41 -10.31
C GLU A 81 -21.36 2.89 -10.39
N PHE A 82 -21.45 2.34 -11.61
CA PHE A 82 -21.43 0.92 -11.87
C PHE A 82 -20.46 0.59 -13.01
N ASN A 83 -19.37 -0.09 -12.68
CA ASN A 83 -18.27 -0.41 -13.59
C ASN A 83 -18.20 -1.95 -13.82
N PRO A 84 -19.07 -2.51 -14.66
CA PRO A 84 -19.06 -3.94 -14.93
C PRO A 84 -17.91 -4.33 -15.85
N VAL A 85 -17.42 -5.56 -15.65
CA VAL A 85 -16.45 -6.20 -16.54
C VAL A 85 -17.18 -7.21 -17.41
N LEU A 86 -17.21 -6.97 -18.73
CA LEU A 86 -17.79 -7.88 -19.69
C LEU A 86 -16.84 -9.03 -20.02
N LYS A 87 -17.41 -10.22 -20.12
CA LYS A 87 -16.69 -11.43 -20.52
C LYS A 87 -16.97 -11.74 -21.97
N GLU A 88 -15.95 -12.18 -22.70
CA GLU A 88 -16.13 -12.59 -24.08
C GLU A 88 -17.12 -13.76 -24.22
N SER A 89 -17.92 -13.70 -25.28
CA SER A 89 -18.90 -14.71 -25.64
C SER A 89 -18.25 -15.73 -26.57
N TYR A 90 -18.10 -16.95 -26.12
CA TYR A 90 -17.95 -18.11 -27.01
C TYR A 90 -19.29 -18.85 -26.97
N GLU A 91 -19.93 -18.95 -28.11
CA GLU A 91 -21.27 -19.51 -28.36
C GLU A 91 -21.80 -20.49 -27.28
N GLN A 92 -22.81 -20.04 -26.56
CA GLN A 92 -24.08 -20.72 -26.31
C GLN A 92 -24.96 -19.86 -25.37
N ILE A 93 -26.20 -19.65 -25.79
CA ILE A 93 -27.20 -18.85 -25.09
C ILE A 93 -27.74 -19.68 -23.91
N GLU A 94 -27.28 -19.39 -22.69
CA GLU A 94 -27.98 -19.75 -21.47
C GLU A 94 -27.94 -18.61 -20.46
N THR A 95 -29.06 -18.41 -19.80
CA THR A 95 -29.34 -17.34 -18.83
C THR A 95 -28.29 -17.29 -17.74
N VAL A 96 -27.50 -16.22 -17.67
CA VAL A 96 -26.43 -16.07 -16.69
C VAL A 96 -26.78 -15.03 -15.67
N VAL A 97 -26.92 -15.47 -14.43
CA VAL A 97 -26.95 -14.61 -13.24
C VAL A 97 -25.55 -14.03 -12.98
N ILE A 98 -25.51 -12.75 -12.73
CA ILE A 98 -24.38 -11.82 -12.69
C ILE A 98 -23.18 -12.25 -11.84
N SER A 99 -21.99 -12.06 -12.36
CA SER A 99 -20.84 -11.68 -11.54
C SER A 99 -19.64 -11.20 -12.38
N GLY A 100 -19.44 -9.90 -12.46
CA GLY A 100 -18.18 -9.29 -12.93
C GLY A 100 -16.97 -9.66 -12.05
N SER A 101 -17.22 -10.16 -10.84
CA SER A 101 -16.20 -10.65 -9.89
C SER A 101 -15.76 -12.11 -10.12
N LYS A 102 -16.42 -12.88 -11.00
CA LYS A 102 -16.16 -14.35 -11.10
C LYS A 102 -14.75 -14.71 -11.54
N ARG A 103 -14.12 -13.97 -12.45
CA ARG A 103 -12.76 -14.29 -12.92
C ARG A 103 -11.72 -13.99 -11.84
N LYS A 104 -11.79 -12.81 -11.25
CA LYS A 104 -10.85 -12.40 -10.19
C LYS A 104 -10.94 -13.29 -8.97
N ASN A 105 -12.13 -13.80 -8.68
CA ASN A 105 -12.32 -14.80 -7.62
C ASN A 105 -11.59 -16.13 -7.94
N LEU A 106 -11.57 -16.57 -9.21
CA LEU A 106 -10.78 -17.75 -9.61
C LEU A 106 -9.28 -17.54 -9.37
N GLU A 107 -8.79 -16.30 -9.54
CA GLU A 107 -7.39 -15.92 -9.37
C GLU A 107 -7.03 -15.60 -7.89
N GLY A 108 -7.98 -15.67 -6.95
CA GLY A 108 -7.74 -15.32 -5.55
C GLY A 108 -7.56 -13.82 -5.31
N ILE A 109 -8.13 -13.00 -6.18
CA ILE A 109 -8.07 -11.54 -6.09
C ILE A 109 -9.37 -11.01 -5.50
N THR A 110 -9.27 -10.21 -4.45
CA THR A 110 -10.39 -9.46 -3.87
C THR A 110 -10.46 -8.08 -4.52
N THR A 111 -11.54 -7.82 -5.26
CA THR A 111 -11.80 -6.49 -5.83
C THR A 111 -12.63 -5.67 -4.86
N ILE A 112 -12.17 -4.45 -4.56
CA ILE A 112 -12.88 -3.48 -3.74
C ILE A 112 -13.51 -2.43 -4.66
N SER A 113 -14.82 -2.20 -4.50
CA SER A 113 -15.55 -1.26 -5.36
C SER A 113 -15.21 0.20 -5.04
N PRO A 114 -15.25 1.10 -6.04
CA PRO A 114 -14.99 2.53 -5.86
C PRO A 114 -15.94 3.21 -4.87
N GLN A 115 -17.17 2.73 -4.76
CA GLN A 115 -18.15 3.28 -3.81
C GLN A 115 -17.72 3.08 -2.36
N ILE A 116 -17.21 1.88 -2.04
CA ILE A 116 -16.67 1.59 -0.72
C ILE A 116 -15.46 2.49 -0.46
N ILE A 117 -14.56 2.64 -1.44
CA ILE A 117 -13.38 3.50 -1.34
C ILE A 117 -13.76 4.95 -0.96
N ARG A 118 -14.84 5.48 -1.56
CA ARG A 118 -15.29 6.85 -1.30
C ARG A 118 -16.13 7.00 -0.03
N SER A 119 -16.72 5.92 0.47
CA SER A 119 -17.58 5.94 1.65
C SER A 119 -16.82 5.79 2.96
N VAL A 120 -15.62 5.22 2.94
CA VAL A 120 -14.80 5.05 4.13
C VAL A 120 -14.25 6.39 4.58
N LYS A 121 -14.82 6.87 5.68
CA LYS A 121 -14.38 8.06 6.39
C LYS A 121 -13.55 7.61 7.59
N GLY A 122 -12.40 8.21 7.77
CA GLY A 122 -11.52 7.90 8.89
C GLY A 122 -10.50 9.01 9.11
N ALA A 123 -9.74 8.89 10.15
CA ALA A 123 -8.65 9.80 10.45
C ALA A 123 -7.66 9.91 9.29
N GLN A 124 -7.50 8.84 8.51
CA GLN A 124 -6.69 8.83 7.29
C GLN A 124 -7.47 8.20 6.14
N PRO A 125 -7.97 9.00 5.18
CA PRO A 125 -8.73 8.50 4.03
C PRO A 125 -7.79 7.90 2.96
N GLY A 126 -7.09 6.81 3.27
CA GLY A 126 -6.23 6.07 2.36
C GLY A 126 -6.83 4.73 1.95
N VAL A 127 -6.29 4.12 0.91
CA VAL A 127 -6.65 2.75 0.49
C VAL A 127 -6.30 1.73 1.56
N GLU A 128 -5.29 2.01 2.37
CA GLU A 128 -4.81 1.16 3.45
C GLU A 128 -5.91 0.94 4.50
N ASN A 129 -6.70 1.97 4.80
CA ASN A 129 -7.83 1.85 5.73
C ASN A 129 -8.95 0.93 5.21
N LEU A 130 -9.08 0.79 3.89
CA LEU A 130 -10.00 -0.18 3.30
C LEU A 130 -9.47 -1.60 3.45
N LEU A 131 -8.16 -1.77 3.31
CA LEU A 131 -7.54 -3.08 3.44
C LEU A 131 -7.71 -3.66 4.85
N LYS A 132 -7.84 -2.83 5.90
CA LYS A 132 -8.18 -3.27 7.28
C LYS A 132 -9.45 -4.12 7.35
N THR A 133 -10.40 -3.88 6.45
CA THR A 133 -11.67 -4.63 6.43
C THR A 133 -11.50 -6.04 5.86
N LEU A 134 -10.33 -6.34 5.31
CA LEU A 134 -10.03 -7.65 4.75
C LEU A 134 -9.38 -8.55 5.80
N PRO A 135 -9.75 -9.83 5.85
CA PRO A 135 -9.11 -10.79 6.73
C PRO A 135 -7.60 -10.89 6.46
N GLY A 136 -6.83 -11.15 7.50
CA GLY A 136 -5.38 -11.28 7.42
C GLY A 136 -4.60 -9.98 7.24
N VAL A 137 -5.27 -8.81 7.22
CA VAL A 137 -4.64 -7.48 7.13
C VAL A 137 -4.66 -6.81 8.49
N ASN A 138 -3.50 -6.38 8.96
CA ASN A 138 -3.31 -5.62 10.20
C ASN A 138 -2.67 -4.27 9.93
N ILE A 139 -3.05 -3.28 10.73
CA ILE A 139 -2.44 -1.95 10.76
C ILE A 139 -2.13 -1.62 12.21
N THR A 140 -0.92 -1.19 12.47
CA THR A 140 -0.45 -0.89 13.82
C THR A 140 -1.02 0.43 14.38
N ASN A 141 -1.30 1.39 13.51
CA ASN A 141 -1.79 2.72 13.89
C ASN A 141 -2.78 3.23 12.84
N GLU A 142 -3.86 3.87 13.28
CA GLU A 142 -4.88 4.46 12.39
C GLU A 142 -4.35 5.61 11.52
N LEU A 143 -3.24 6.23 11.91
CA LEU A 143 -2.58 7.32 11.19
C LEU A 143 -1.47 6.84 10.28
N SER A 144 -1.12 5.54 10.31
CA SER A 144 -0.12 4.92 9.48
C SER A 144 -0.69 4.48 8.13
N THR A 145 0.11 4.62 7.08
CA THR A 145 -0.14 4.04 5.75
C THR A 145 0.49 2.65 5.60
N GLN A 146 1.15 2.17 6.65
CA GLN A 146 1.74 0.84 6.67
C GLN A 146 0.67 -0.20 7.03
N TYR A 147 0.71 -1.34 6.37
CA TYR A 147 -0.11 -2.48 6.68
C TYR A 147 0.70 -3.76 6.56
N SER A 148 0.38 -4.73 7.39
CA SER A 148 0.96 -6.07 7.37
C SER A 148 -0.08 -7.09 6.92
N VAL A 149 0.36 -8.13 6.22
CA VAL A 149 -0.53 -9.14 5.65
C VAL A 149 -0.05 -10.52 6.04
N ARG A 150 -0.92 -11.28 6.73
CA ARG A 150 -0.66 -12.67 7.12
C ARG A 150 0.72 -12.85 7.76
N GLY A 151 1.00 -12.06 8.78
CA GLY A 151 2.25 -12.10 9.54
C GLY A 151 3.47 -11.50 8.83
N GLY A 152 3.32 -10.94 7.64
CA GLY A 152 4.40 -10.25 6.95
C GLY A 152 4.58 -8.81 7.41
N ASN A 153 5.73 -8.22 7.10
CA ASN A 153 6.05 -6.84 7.43
C ASN A 153 5.48 -5.88 6.35
N PHE A 154 5.44 -4.58 6.65
CA PHE A 154 4.87 -3.57 5.73
C PHE A 154 5.67 -3.42 4.43
N ASP A 155 6.97 -3.67 4.43
CA ASP A 155 7.87 -3.63 3.27
C ASP A 155 7.78 -4.87 2.37
N GLU A 156 7.05 -5.90 2.79
CA GLU A 156 6.76 -7.11 2.02
C GLU A 156 5.54 -6.97 1.09
N ASN A 157 4.93 -5.80 1.02
CA ASN A 157 3.74 -5.55 0.21
C ASN A 157 4.10 -4.81 -1.07
N LEU A 158 3.52 -5.24 -2.18
CA LEU A 158 3.72 -4.66 -3.51
C LEU A 158 2.53 -3.80 -3.90
N VAL A 159 2.81 -2.61 -4.43
CA VAL A 159 1.77 -1.68 -4.90
C VAL A 159 2.02 -1.33 -6.35
N TYR A 160 0.99 -1.53 -7.18
CA TYR A 160 0.94 -1.07 -8.57
C TYR A 160 -0.14 0.00 -8.74
N VAL A 161 0.13 0.99 -9.58
CA VAL A 161 -0.86 1.93 -10.10
C VAL A 161 -0.80 1.88 -11.62
N ASN A 162 -1.89 1.47 -12.26
CA ASN A 162 -1.98 1.31 -13.72
C ASN A 162 -0.85 0.45 -14.31
N GLU A 163 -0.53 -0.67 -13.66
CA GLU A 163 0.53 -1.63 -13.99
C GLU A 163 1.96 -1.12 -13.74
N ILE A 164 2.13 0.07 -13.16
CA ILE A 164 3.41 0.70 -12.84
C ILE A 164 3.69 0.47 -11.35
N GLU A 165 4.83 -0.11 -11.02
CA GLU A 165 5.27 -0.27 -9.64
C GLU A 165 5.56 1.10 -9.01
N VAL A 166 5.07 1.33 -7.80
CA VAL A 166 5.29 2.56 -7.05
C VAL A 166 6.13 2.32 -5.81
N TYR A 167 6.98 3.27 -5.49
CA TYR A 167 7.96 3.19 -4.41
C TYR A 167 7.55 4.08 -3.24
N ARG A 168 8.07 3.77 -2.06
CA ARG A 168 7.96 4.58 -0.85
C ARG A 168 9.32 5.18 -0.49
N PRO A 169 9.36 6.29 0.25
CA PRO A 169 10.61 6.78 0.85
C PRO A 169 11.30 5.70 1.70
N PHE A 170 12.62 5.74 1.75
CA PHE A 170 13.44 4.70 2.39
C PHE A 170 13.52 4.84 3.91
N LEU A 171 13.61 6.08 4.44
CA LEU A 171 13.84 6.34 5.86
C LEU A 171 12.56 6.44 6.69
N VAL A 172 11.39 6.26 6.08
CA VAL A 172 10.10 6.35 6.77
C VAL A 172 10.06 5.42 7.98
N ARG A 173 9.63 5.96 9.12
CA ARG A 173 9.60 5.28 10.41
C ARG A 173 8.47 4.26 10.50
N SER A 174 8.69 3.22 11.30
CA SER A 174 7.67 2.21 11.58
C SER A 174 6.65 2.73 12.61
N GLY A 175 5.36 2.60 12.26
CA GLY A 175 4.27 2.81 13.21
C GLY A 175 3.96 4.27 13.57
N GLN A 176 4.67 5.24 12.99
CA GLN A 176 4.33 6.65 13.04
C GLN A 176 3.59 7.09 11.76
N GLN A 177 3.21 8.35 11.71
CA GLN A 177 2.50 8.93 10.58
C GLN A 177 3.45 9.04 9.38
N GLU A 178 3.38 8.09 8.44
CA GLU A 178 4.28 8.02 7.28
C GLU A 178 3.86 8.94 6.13
N GLY A 179 2.91 9.83 6.36
CA GLY A 179 2.43 10.76 5.37
C GLY A 179 1.16 10.32 4.64
N LEU A 180 0.93 10.91 3.50
CA LEU A 180 -0.16 10.51 2.60
C LEU A 180 0.22 9.22 1.88
N SER A 181 -0.74 8.31 1.75
CA SER A 181 -0.59 7.19 0.81
C SER A 181 -0.23 7.71 -0.58
N PHE A 182 0.68 7.01 -1.29
CA PHE A 182 0.91 7.30 -2.71
C PHE A 182 -0.42 7.33 -3.48
N VAL A 183 -1.34 6.44 -3.14
CA VAL A 183 -2.62 6.32 -3.82
C VAL A 183 -3.58 7.42 -3.40
N ASN A 184 -3.93 8.28 -4.34
CA ASN A 184 -5.01 9.22 -4.15
C ASN A 184 -6.36 8.53 -4.44
N THR A 185 -7.15 8.27 -3.39
CA THR A 185 -8.44 7.57 -3.48
C THR A 185 -9.44 8.24 -4.42
N ALA A 186 -9.36 9.57 -4.59
CA ALA A 186 -10.21 10.30 -5.51
C ALA A 186 -9.94 9.96 -6.99
N LEU A 187 -8.75 9.45 -7.30
CA LEU A 187 -8.37 9.05 -8.67
C LEU A 187 -8.70 7.58 -8.97
N VAL A 188 -9.02 6.77 -7.95
CA VAL A 188 -9.15 5.31 -8.09
C VAL A 188 -10.43 4.92 -8.79
N GLN A 189 -10.32 4.05 -9.79
CA GLN A 189 -11.43 3.34 -10.44
C GLN A 189 -11.63 1.95 -9.84
N ASN A 190 -10.55 1.20 -9.64
CA ASN A 190 -10.61 -0.17 -9.17
C ASN A 190 -9.40 -0.49 -8.28
N LEU A 191 -9.61 -1.35 -7.31
CA LEU A 191 -8.59 -1.81 -6.40
C LEU A 191 -8.69 -3.33 -6.28
N ASP A 192 -7.61 -4.01 -6.64
CA ASP A 192 -7.46 -5.44 -6.60
C ASP A 192 -6.41 -5.82 -5.56
N PHE A 193 -6.78 -6.68 -4.63
CA PHE A 193 -5.92 -7.10 -3.53
C PHE A 193 -5.75 -8.63 -3.49
N SER A 194 -4.52 -9.09 -3.28
CA SER A 194 -4.19 -10.50 -3.05
C SER A 194 -3.31 -10.66 -1.83
N ALA A 195 -3.77 -11.43 -0.85
CA ALA A 195 -3.09 -11.68 0.43
C ALA A 195 -2.20 -12.94 0.37
N GLY A 196 -1.36 -13.07 -0.65
CA GLY A 196 -0.49 -14.23 -0.88
C GLY A 196 -0.99 -15.17 -1.97
N GLY A 197 -0.15 -16.10 -2.40
CA GLY A 197 -0.47 -17.02 -3.49
C GLY A 197 -0.64 -16.31 -4.85
N PHE A 198 -0.15 -15.09 -5.03
CA PHE A 198 -0.33 -14.28 -6.22
C PHE A 198 0.52 -14.74 -7.41
N GLN A 199 0.08 -14.37 -8.62
CA GLN A 199 0.64 -14.80 -9.90
C GLN A 199 2.08 -14.29 -10.13
N ALA A 200 2.80 -14.92 -11.10
CA ALA A 200 4.18 -14.55 -11.43
C ALA A 200 4.32 -13.16 -12.09
N LYS A 201 3.25 -12.61 -12.66
CA LYS A 201 3.24 -11.23 -13.19
C LYS A 201 3.52 -10.17 -12.14
N TYR A 202 3.20 -10.46 -10.89
CA TYR A 202 3.48 -9.58 -9.77
C TYR A 202 4.88 -9.82 -9.21
N GLY A 203 5.56 -8.73 -8.89
CA GLY A 203 6.98 -8.70 -8.59
C GLY A 203 7.40 -9.38 -7.30
N ASP A 204 8.49 -8.92 -6.78
CA ASP A 204 9.36 -9.63 -5.85
C ASP A 204 9.13 -9.12 -4.43
N LYS A 205 8.01 -9.53 -3.85
CA LYS A 205 7.59 -9.29 -2.47
C LYS A 205 7.04 -10.56 -1.83
N LEU A 206 7.00 -10.60 -0.48
CA LEU A 206 6.74 -11.82 0.28
C LEU A 206 5.32 -11.95 0.80
N SER A 207 4.51 -10.88 0.85
CA SER A 207 3.23 -10.93 1.57
C SER A 207 2.01 -10.64 0.72
N SER A 208 1.91 -9.50 0.07
CA SER A 208 0.70 -9.14 -0.67
C SER A 208 0.96 -8.29 -1.90
N VAL A 209 -0.09 -8.18 -2.71
CA VAL A 209 -0.13 -7.29 -3.88
C VAL A 209 -1.38 -6.45 -3.83
N LEU A 210 -1.20 -5.16 -4.06
CA LEU A 210 -2.24 -4.17 -4.25
C LEU A 210 -2.12 -3.59 -5.66
N ASP A 211 -3.05 -3.92 -6.55
CA ASP A 211 -3.07 -3.48 -7.94
C ASP A 211 -4.22 -2.49 -8.16
N ILE A 212 -3.89 -1.26 -8.49
CA ILE A 212 -4.79 -0.13 -8.51
C ILE A 212 -4.91 0.41 -9.93
N THR A 213 -6.14 0.64 -10.36
CA THR A 213 -6.43 1.29 -11.63
C THR A 213 -7.02 2.68 -11.35
N TYR A 214 -6.41 3.72 -11.91
CA TYR A 214 -6.95 5.07 -11.90
C TYR A 214 -7.99 5.26 -12.98
N ARG A 215 -8.94 6.17 -12.74
CA ARG A 215 -10.00 6.49 -13.67
C ARG A 215 -9.46 7.17 -14.93
N THR A 216 -10.03 6.84 -16.04
CA THR A 216 -9.88 7.60 -17.29
C THR A 216 -11.09 8.50 -17.42
N PRO A 217 -10.96 9.83 -17.26
CA PRO A 217 -12.05 10.76 -17.39
C PRO A 217 -12.68 10.73 -18.79
N ILE A 218 -13.94 11.10 -18.83
CA ILE A 218 -14.75 11.11 -20.05
C ILE A 218 -15.48 12.43 -20.26
N ASP A 219 -15.66 13.17 -19.17
CA ASP A 219 -16.21 14.50 -19.11
C ASP A 219 -15.37 15.39 -18.22
N PHE A 220 -15.61 16.70 -18.30
CA PHE A 220 -15.04 17.63 -17.33
C PHE A 220 -15.71 17.44 -15.97
N GLY A 221 -14.88 17.34 -14.94
CA GLY A 221 -15.32 17.24 -13.55
C GLY A 221 -14.35 17.95 -12.62
N ALA A 222 -14.88 18.51 -11.53
CA ALA A 222 -14.08 19.05 -10.44
C ALA A 222 -14.71 18.65 -9.11
N ARG A 223 -13.88 18.28 -8.16
CA ARG A 223 -14.28 17.92 -6.80
C ARG A 223 -13.35 18.57 -5.79
N ILE A 224 -13.93 19.16 -4.77
CA ILE A 224 -13.22 19.74 -3.64
C ILE A 224 -13.71 19.04 -2.38
N ASP A 225 -12.79 18.49 -1.62
CA ASP A 225 -13.04 17.90 -0.30
C ASP A 225 -12.27 18.70 0.74
N VAL A 226 -12.95 19.17 1.79
CA VAL A 226 -12.35 19.94 2.89
C VAL A 226 -12.79 19.33 4.21
N ASN A 227 -11.86 19.19 5.14
CA ASN A 227 -12.10 18.73 6.50
C ASN A 227 -11.15 19.44 7.49
N LEU A 228 -11.29 19.17 8.78
CA LEU A 228 -10.49 19.83 9.83
C LEU A 228 -8.98 19.58 9.71
N LEU A 229 -8.56 18.51 9.05
CA LEU A 229 -7.16 18.13 8.93
C LEU A 229 -6.53 18.58 7.61
N GLY A 230 -7.32 19.12 6.68
CA GLY A 230 -6.82 19.54 5.36
C GLY A 230 -7.86 19.49 4.28
N GLY A 231 -7.40 19.34 3.04
CA GLY A 231 -8.30 19.29 1.89
C GLY A 231 -7.66 18.69 0.65
N SER A 232 -8.51 18.45 -0.34
CA SER A 232 -8.08 17.98 -1.65
C SER A 232 -8.90 18.61 -2.77
N ILE A 233 -8.27 18.76 -3.91
CA ILE A 233 -8.90 19.21 -5.16
C ILE A 233 -8.61 18.15 -6.20
N THR A 234 -9.65 17.65 -6.86
CA THR A 234 -9.51 16.72 -7.99
C THR A 234 -10.18 17.31 -9.22
N THR A 235 -9.48 17.32 -10.34
CA THR A 235 -9.98 17.81 -11.62
C THR A 235 -9.91 16.71 -12.67
N GLU A 236 -10.94 16.64 -13.50
CA GLU A 236 -11.06 15.73 -14.62
C GLU A 236 -11.24 16.53 -15.90
N THR A 237 -10.53 16.19 -16.95
CA THR A 237 -10.58 16.91 -18.23
C THR A 237 -10.50 15.93 -19.38
N VAL A 238 -11.27 16.22 -20.43
CA VAL A 238 -11.29 15.46 -21.69
C VAL A 238 -11.31 16.43 -22.86
N SER A 239 -10.52 16.12 -23.90
CA SER A 239 -10.55 16.86 -25.15
C SER A 239 -11.86 16.62 -25.91
N LYS A 240 -12.29 17.56 -26.76
CA LYS A 240 -13.53 17.46 -27.56
C LYS A 240 -13.53 16.24 -28.48
N ASP A 241 -12.38 15.84 -28.99
CA ASP A 241 -12.21 14.63 -29.81
C ASP A 241 -12.01 13.36 -28.98
N SER A 242 -12.05 13.51 -27.64
CA SER A 242 -11.90 12.45 -26.66
C SER A 242 -10.59 11.65 -26.79
N LYS A 243 -9.58 12.20 -27.46
CA LYS A 243 -8.26 11.55 -27.56
C LYS A 243 -7.39 11.78 -26.34
N PHE A 244 -7.52 12.93 -25.70
CA PHE A 244 -6.80 13.27 -24.48
C PHE A 244 -7.72 13.23 -23.28
N SER A 245 -7.29 12.62 -22.20
CA SER A 245 -7.93 12.72 -20.90
C SER A 245 -6.90 12.91 -19.80
N ALA A 246 -7.28 13.65 -18.77
CA ALA A 246 -6.45 13.94 -17.62
C ALA A 246 -7.26 13.91 -16.33
N ILE A 247 -6.73 13.26 -15.31
CA ILE A 247 -7.21 13.37 -13.94
C ILE A 247 -6.07 13.81 -13.05
N THR A 248 -6.28 14.90 -12.30
CA THR A 248 -5.26 15.49 -11.42
C THR A 248 -5.84 15.69 -10.04
N GLY A 249 -5.09 15.32 -9.02
CA GLY A 249 -5.43 15.51 -7.62
C GLY A 249 -4.34 16.25 -6.89
N LEU A 250 -4.73 17.24 -6.09
CA LEU A 250 -3.87 17.93 -5.13
C LEU A 250 -4.39 17.61 -3.74
N ARG A 251 -3.51 17.27 -2.81
CA ARG A 251 -3.88 17.02 -1.42
C ARG A 251 -2.96 17.80 -0.48
N TYR A 252 -3.56 18.32 0.58
CA TYR A 252 -2.83 18.87 1.73
C TYR A 252 -3.43 18.33 3.01
N ARG A 253 -2.58 18.03 3.99
CA ARG A 253 -3.00 17.53 5.27
C ARG A 253 -2.06 17.97 6.39
N ASN A 254 -2.66 18.31 7.53
CA ASN A 254 -1.96 18.59 8.78
C ASN A 254 -2.62 17.76 9.90
N ASN A 255 -1.89 16.81 10.44
CA ASN A 255 -2.40 15.91 11.49
C ASN A 255 -2.16 16.44 12.91
N SER A 256 -1.57 17.61 13.10
CA SER A 256 -1.23 18.15 14.43
C SER A 256 -2.45 18.29 15.36
N LEU A 257 -3.61 18.68 14.80
CA LEU A 257 -4.85 18.76 15.58
C LEU A 257 -5.31 17.41 16.12
N LEU A 258 -5.13 16.35 15.33
CA LEU A 258 -5.51 15.00 15.74
C LEU A 258 -4.55 14.45 16.80
N VAL A 259 -3.26 14.71 16.66
CA VAL A 259 -2.25 14.33 17.66
C VAL A 259 -2.54 15.02 18.99
N LYS A 260 -2.79 16.33 18.98
CA LYS A 260 -3.10 17.12 20.19
C LYS A 260 -4.43 16.71 20.83
N SER A 261 -5.40 16.21 20.06
CA SER A 261 -6.70 15.76 20.60
C SER A 261 -6.67 14.42 21.33
N LYS A 262 -5.60 13.64 21.20
CA LYS A 262 -5.46 12.31 21.83
C LYS A 262 -4.92 12.35 23.27
N GLU A 263 -4.97 13.51 23.93
CA GLU A 263 -4.41 13.72 25.28
C GLU A 263 -2.94 13.29 25.42
N THR A 264 -2.24 13.21 24.30
CA THR A 264 -0.81 12.97 24.30
C THR A 264 -0.10 14.30 24.46
N GLU A 265 0.63 14.47 25.54
CA GLU A 265 1.50 15.64 25.77
C GLU A 265 2.70 15.59 24.81
N THR A 266 2.43 15.72 23.51
CA THR A 266 3.47 15.74 22.49
C THR A 266 3.28 16.92 21.56
N ASN A 267 4.35 17.63 21.27
CA ASN A 267 4.37 18.69 20.25
C ASN A 267 4.86 18.08 18.92
N PHE A 268 4.00 17.27 18.30
CA PHE A 268 4.27 16.63 17.01
C PHE A 268 3.38 17.22 15.93
N ASN A 269 4.01 17.79 14.90
CA ASN A 269 3.35 18.54 13.84
C ASN A 269 3.65 17.94 12.45
N PRO A 270 3.00 16.84 12.06
CA PRO A 270 3.18 16.24 10.73
C PRO A 270 2.33 16.97 9.69
N THR A 271 2.96 17.42 8.61
CA THR A 271 2.30 18.05 7.47
C THR A 271 2.67 17.33 6.17
N PHE A 272 1.69 17.22 5.28
CA PHE A 272 1.80 16.47 4.04
C PHE A 272 1.15 17.24 2.90
N ALA A 273 1.81 17.26 1.76
CA ALA A 273 1.25 17.78 0.53
C ALA A 273 1.66 16.93 -0.65
N ASP A 274 0.75 16.67 -1.58
CA ASP A 274 1.09 16.04 -2.84
C ASP A 274 0.28 16.57 -4.02
N ALA A 275 0.85 16.39 -5.19
CA ALA A 275 0.23 16.63 -6.48
C ALA A 275 0.41 15.39 -7.35
N GLN A 276 -0.70 14.84 -7.86
CA GLN A 276 -0.68 13.65 -8.67
C GLN A 276 -1.52 13.82 -9.93
N SER A 277 -1.01 13.35 -11.07
CA SER A 277 -1.70 13.41 -12.36
C SER A 277 -1.59 12.11 -13.10
N TYR A 278 -2.70 11.67 -13.69
CA TYR A 278 -2.72 10.59 -14.67
C TYR A 278 -3.30 11.10 -15.97
N LEU A 279 -2.49 11.09 -17.00
CA LEU A 279 -2.79 11.60 -18.33
C LEU A 279 -2.84 10.44 -19.31
N THR A 280 -3.77 10.46 -20.24
CA THR A 280 -3.83 9.49 -21.33
C THR A 280 -4.02 10.19 -22.65
N TYR A 281 -3.32 9.74 -23.67
CA TYR A 281 -3.47 10.23 -25.04
C TYR A 281 -3.55 9.08 -26.03
N ARG A 282 -4.61 9.05 -26.81
CA ARG A 282 -4.85 8.05 -27.85
C ARG A 282 -4.42 8.60 -29.21
N PHE A 283 -3.22 8.21 -29.65
CA PHE A 283 -2.69 8.62 -30.96
C PHE A 283 -3.49 7.96 -32.10
N SER A 284 -3.81 6.70 -31.93
CA SER A 284 -4.63 5.91 -32.87
C SER A 284 -5.37 4.81 -32.09
N GLU A 285 -6.20 4.03 -32.76
CA GLU A 285 -6.82 2.83 -32.17
C GLU A 285 -5.80 1.80 -31.73
N LYS A 286 -4.61 1.78 -32.37
CA LYS A 286 -3.54 0.83 -32.07
C LYS A 286 -2.51 1.35 -31.08
N PHE A 287 -2.41 2.66 -30.83
CA PHE A 287 -1.35 3.19 -29.97
C PHE A 287 -1.88 4.22 -28.96
N HIS A 288 -1.75 3.88 -27.69
CA HIS A 288 -2.09 4.72 -26.56
C HIS A 288 -0.86 5.03 -25.72
N LEU A 289 -0.72 6.27 -25.28
CA LEU A 289 0.30 6.72 -24.35
C LEU A 289 -0.35 7.20 -23.07
N SER A 290 0.20 6.79 -21.93
CA SER A 290 -0.22 7.27 -20.62
C SER A 290 0.97 7.80 -19.84
N PHE A 291 0.72 8.80 -19.00
CA PHE A 291 1.70 9.37 -18.07
C PHE A 291 1.12 9.39 -16.67
N LEU A 292 1.88 8.89 -15.69
CA LEU A 292 1.58 9.00 -14.27
C LEU A 292 2.68 9.83 -13.61
N GLY A 293 2.31 10.96 -13.02
CA GLY A 293 3.22 11.83 -12.28
C GLY A 293 2.77 12.01 -10.83
N ASN A 294 3.74 12.06 -9.92
CA ASN A 294 3.52 12.40 -8.51
C ASN A 294 4.67 13.26 -7.99
N PHE A 295 4.32 14.28 -7.21
CA PHE A 295 5.22 15.04 -6.37
C PHE A 295 4.66 15.07 -4.96
N ALA A 296 5.47 14.76 -3.95
CA ALA A 296 5.03 14.77 -2.57
C ALA A 296 6.09 15.36 -1.63
N ILE A 297 5.62 16.05 -0.60
CA ILE A 297 6.42 16.59 0.50
C ILE A 297 5.77 16.11 1.80
N ASN A 298 6.58 15.50 2.65
CA ASN A 298 6.23 15.15 4.02
C ASN A 298 7.21 15.86 4.96
N ASP A 299 6.68 16.61 5.92
CA ASP A 299 7.45 17.38 6.89
C ASP A 299 6.97 17.01 8.30
N TYR A 300 7.91 16.64 9.16
CA TYR A 300 7.65 16.21 10.51
C TYR A 300 8.47 17.06 11.47
N GLN A 301 7.79 17.76 12.34
CA GLN A 301 8.40 18.53 13.42
C GLN A 301 7.98 17.92 14.74
N TYR A 302 8.95 17.59 15.57
CA TYR A 302 8.73 17.03 16.89
C TYR A 302 9.57 17.75 17.92
N GLU A 303 8.92 18.24 18.98
CA GLU A 303 9.54 18.80 20.16
C GLU A 303 9.07 17.96 21.35
N PRO A 304 9.96 17.22 22.02
CA PRO A 304 9.58 16.43 23.18
C PRO A 304 9.19 17.36 24.34
N THR A 305 8.20 16.94 25.11
CA THR A 305 7.72 17.68 26.28
C THR A 305 8.19 17.00 27.57
N THR A 306 8.51 17.80 28.57
CA THR A 306 8.86 17.32 29.92
C THR A 306 7.74 16.44 30.47
N ARG A 307 8.10 15.30 31.07
CA ARG A 307 7.15 14.33 31.62
C ARG A 307 7.50 13.96 33.04
N GLN A 308 6.47 13.72 33.84
CA GLN A 308 6.56 13.17 35.18
C GLN A 308 5.81 11.84 35.22
N THR A 309 6.44 10.84 35.80
CA THR A 309 5.81 9.53 36.06
C THR A 309 5.96 9.19 37.52
N ASN A 310 4.87 9.01 38.23
CA ASN A 310 4.86 8.66 39.65
C ASN A 310 4.81 7.12 39.78
N PHE A 311 5.60 6.59 40.69
CA PHE A 311 5.69 5.14 41.02
C PHE A 311 6.05 4.96 42.49
N GLY A 312 6.23 3.72 42.93
CA GLY A 312 6.52 3.40 44.33
C GLY A 312 5.28 2.98 45.13
N THR A 313 5.32 3.15 46.44
CA THR A 313 4.23 2.78 47.35
C THR A 313 3.49 4.05 47.82
N LEU A 314 2.33 3.88 48.46
CA LEU A 314 1.61 5.01 49.08
C LEU A 314 2.41 5.67 50.22
N GLU A 315 3.32 4.91 50.87
CA GLU A 315 4.16 5.43 51.95
C GLU A 315 5.42 6.14 51.45
N ASN A 316 5.92 5.69 50.29
CA ASN A 316 7.11 6.22 49.63
C ASN A 316 6.83 6.42 48.12
N PRO A 317 6.02 7.39 47.73
CA PRO A 317 5.79 7.73 46.36
C PRO A 317 6.97 8.49 45.79
N ILE A 318 7.47 8.04 44.63
CA ILE A 318 8.60 8.62 43.92
C ILE A 318 8.15 9.08 42.55
N ALA A 319 8.68 10.19 42.08
CA ALA A 319 8.47 10.70 40.72
C ALA A 319 9.77 10.60 39.93
N LEU A 320 9.68 10.07 38.73
CA LEU A 320 10.68 10.26 37.69
C LEU A 320 10.26 11.47 36.84
N LEU A 321 11.10 12.49 36.86
CA LEU A 321 10.95 13.65 35.98
C LEU A 321 11.95 13.53 34.85
N VAL A 322 11.46 13.63 33.63
CA VAL A 322 12.29 13.66 32.42
C VAL A 322 12.10 15.02 31.76
N PHE A 323 13.13 15.84 31.87
CA PHE A 323 13.17 17.14 31.22
C PHE A 323 13.76 16.96 29.82
N TYR A 324 13.00 17.38 28.83
CA TYR A 324 13.44 17.32 27.45
C TYR A 324 13.76 18.71 26.91
N GLU A 325 14.84 18.80 26.16
CA GLU A 325 15.19 19.95 25.33
C GLU A 325 15.58 19.48 23.94
N GLY A 326 15.31 20.32 22.95
CA GLY A 326 15.68 20.05 21.57
C GLY A 326 14.50 19.77 20.65
N GLN A 327 14.83 19.37 19.44
CA GLN A 327 13.84 19.18 18.37
C GLN A 327 14.28 18.13 17.38
N GLU A 328 13.31 17.64 16.63
CA GLU A 328 13.49 16.77 15.49
C GLU A 328 12.76 17.34 14.29
N ASN A 329 13.44 17.37 13.15
CA ASN A 329 12.91 17.82 11.86
C ASN A 329 13.24 16.77 10.79
N ASP A 330 12.22 16.06 10.34
CA ASP A 330 12.36 15.08 9.27
C ASP A 330 11.63 15.57 8.03
N LYS A 331 12.27 15.48 6.88
CA LYS A 331 11.72 15.95 5.62
C LYS A 331 11.95 14.94 4.51
N TYR A 332 10.87 14.59 3.81
CA TYR A 332 10.89 13.67 2.70
C TYR A 332 10.26 14.35 1.47
N GLN A 333 11.03 14.45 0.38
CA GLN A 333 10.55 14.97 -0.89
C GLN A 333 10.67 13.88 -1.95
N THR A 334 9.57 13.60 -2.64
CA THR A 334 9.53 12.56 -3.67
C THR A 334 9.01 13.09 -4.99
N TYR A 335 9.65 12.66 -6.05
CA TYR A 335 9.30 12.93 -7.44
C TYR A 335 9.14 11.60 -8.15
N PHE A 336 8.02 11.40 -8.78
CA PHE A 336 7.76 10.19 -9.55
C PHE A 336 7.17 10.55 -10.91
N GLY A 337 7.70 9.94 -11.96
CA GLY A 337 7.19 10.09 -13.30
C GLY A 337 7.26 8.76 -14.05
N ALA A 338 6.19 8.38 -14.75
CA ALA A 338 6.17 7.16 -15.53
C ALA A 338 5.40 7.35 -16.84
N PHE A 339 5.94 6.84 -17.93
CA PHE A 339 5.28 6.73 -19.21
C PHE A 339 4.96 5.27 -19.53
N LYS A 340 3.77 5.02 -20.05
CA LYS A 340 3.34 3.71 -20.54
C LYS A 340 2.78 3.86 -21.96
N GLY A 341 3.54 3.33 -22.93
CA GLY A 341 3.07 3.14 -24.30
C GLY A 341 2.40 1.77 -24.43
N SER A 342 1.18 1.71 -24.95
CA SER A 342 0.46 0.47 -25.24
C SER A 342 0.20 0.36 -26.74
N TYR A 343 0.66 -0.73 -27.35
CA TYR A 343 0.48 -0.99 -28.77
C TYR A 343 -0.36 -2.26 -28.97
N PHE A 344 -1.53 -2.09 -29.54
CA PHE A 344 -2.47 -3.16 -29.88
C PHE A 344 -2.14 -3.64 -31.29
N VAL A 345 -1.33 -4.71 -31.39
CA VAL A 345 -0.91 -5.28 -32.69
C VAL A 345 -2.15 -5.79 -33.44
N ASN A 346 -3.01 -6.51 -32.72
CA ASN A 346 -4.30 -7.01 -33.13
C ASN A 346 -5.14 -7.31 -31.87
N ASP A 347 -6.35 -7.85 -32.04
CA ASP A 347 -7.28 -8.17 -30.94
C ASP A 347 -6.72 -9.18 -29.92
N ASN A 348 -5.69 -9.93 -30.30
CA ASN A 348 -5.10 -10.98 -29.49
C ASN A 348 -3.75 -10.61 -28.87
N LEU A 349 -3.01 -9.67 -29.46
CA LEU A 349 -1.65 -9.34 -29.04
C LEU A 349 -1.53 -7.87 -28.68
N THR A 350 -1.19 -7.61 -27.41
CA THR A 350 -0.88 -6.29 -26.89
C THR A 350 0.56 -6.24 -26.38
N LEU A 351 1.30 -5.23 -26.80
CA LEU A 351 2.66 -4.96 -26.34
C LEU A 351 2.68 -3.64 -25.57
N LYS A 352 3.44 -3.57 -24.49
CA LYS A 352 3.57 -2.37 -23.67
C LYS A 352 5.04 -2.08 -23.41
N LEU A 353 5.38 -0.79 -23.42
CA LEU A 353 6.66 -0.29 -22.94
C LEU A 353 6.39 0.70 -21.79
N ILE A 354 7.00 0.45 -20.65
CA ILE A 354 6.87 1.28 -19.45
C ILE A 354 8.25 1.80 -19.07
N THR A 355 8.35 3.10 -18.86
CA THR A 355 9.54 3.72 -18.28
C THR A 355 9.13 4.52 -17.07
N SER A 356 9.87 4.42 -15.97
CA SER A 356 9.59 5.21 -14.78
C SER A 356 10.84 5.67 -14.08
N THR A 357 10.70 6.81 -13.40
CA THR A 357 11.75 7.38 -12.55
C THR A 357 11.13 7.75 -11.22
N PHE A 358 11.77 7.34 -10.13
CA PHE A 358 11.48 7.74 -8.77
C PHE A 358 12.73 8.38 -8.17
N HIS A 359 12.60 9.61 -7.66
CA HIS A 359 13.65 10.32 -6.96
C HIS A 359 13.15 10.74 -5.59
N THR A 360 13.91 10.46 -4.54
CA THR A 360 13.59 10.89 -3.19
C THR A 360 14.81 11.52 -2.54
N THR A 361 14.58 12.63 -1.85
CA THR A 361 15.54 13.25 -0.93
C THR A 361 14.95 13.20 0.47
N GLU A 362 15.69 12.66 1.41
CA GLU A 362 15.21 12.34 2.75
C GLU A 362 16.21 12.87 3.77
N GLN A 363 15.70 13.55 4.78
CA GLN A 363 16.47 14.14 5.86
C GLN A 363 15.83 13.73 7.20
N GLU A 364 16.64 13.25 8.12
CA GLU A 364 16.29 13.01 9.51
C GLU A 364 17.30 13.71 10.40
N HIS A 365 16.91 14.87 10.93
CA HIS A 365 17.78 15.71 11.73
C HIS A 365 17.17 15.92 13.11
N PHE A 366 17.87 15.50 14.15
CA PHE A 366 17.44 15.76 15.51
C PHE A 366 18.61 16.02 16.48
N ASP A 367 18.31 16.79 17.49
CA ASP A 367 19.09 17.00 18.71
C ASP A 367 18.09 16.94 19.86
N ILE A 368 18.16 15.90 20.68
CA ILE A 368 17.25 15.70 21.80
C ILE A 368 18.07 15.36 23.04
N LEU A 369 18.01 16.27 24.00
CA LEU A 369 18.54 16.08 25.33
C LEU A 369 17.42 15.64 26.28
N ALA A 370 17.61 14.55 27.00
CA ALA A 370 16.76 14.11 28.10
C ALA A 370 17.56 14.18 29.39
N GLN A 371 17.08 14.88 30.41
CA GLN A 371 17.64 14.90 31.75
C GLN A 371 16.68 14.16 32.68
N TYR A 372 17.21 13.18 33.39
CA TYR A 372 16.46 12.34 34.30
C TYR A 372 16.67 12.79 35.73
N ARG A 373 15.58 13.00 36.48
CA ARG A 373 15.59 13.33 37.90
C ARG A 373 14.62 12.47 38.68
N LEU A 374 15.01 11.99 39.82
CA LEU A 374 14.14 11.36 40.80
C LEU A 374 13.79 12.37 41.91
N GLY A 375 12.56 12.35 42.38
CA GLY A 375 12.09 13.18 43.45
C GLY A 375 11.07 12.44 44.31
N GLU A 376 10.97 12.86 45.56
CA GLU A 376 9.92 12.42 46.47
C GLU A 376 8.63 13.16 46.17
N VAL A 377 7.51 12.45 46.15
CA VAL A 377 6.19 13.06 45.94
C VAL A 377 5.55 13.32 47.30
N ASN A 378 5.07 14.55 47.51
CA ASN A 378 4.32 14.88 48.74
C ASN A 378 3.05 14.03 48.83
N SER A 379 3.03 13.10 49.80
CA SER A 379 1.91 12.19 50.05
C SER A 379 1.03 12.60 51.25
N ASN A 380 1.27 13.79 51.85
CA ASN A 380 0.53 14.25 53.02
C ASN A 380 -0.90 14.67 52.66
N ILE A 381 -1.85 13.88 53.12
CA ILE A 381 -3.28 14.16 52.92
C ILE A 381 -3.65 15.44 53.70
N GLY A 382 -4.11 16.46 52.97
CA GLY A 382 -4.47 17.77 53.52
C GLY A 382 -3.42 18.86 53.36
N ASP A 383 -2.27 18.55 52.75
CA ASP A 383 -1.31 19.54 52.30
C ASP A 383 -1.76 20.14 50.96
N GLU A 384 -1.57 21.46 50.81
CA GLU A 384 -1.89 22.18 49.57
C GLU A 384 -1.05 21.69 48.40
N ASN A 385 0.15 21.15 48.69
CA ASN A 385 1.10 20.61 47.68
C ASN A 385 1.02 19.09 47.52
N LEU A 386 -0.09 18.45 47.89
CA LEU A 386 -0.29 17.02 47.75
C LEU A 386 -0.07 16.59 46.27
N GLY A 387 0.87 15.68 46.03
CA GLY A 387 1.21 15.19 44.69
C GLY A 387 2.32 15.98 43.97
N GLU A 388 2.78 17.11 44.55
CA GLU A 388 3.94 17.82 44.02
C GLU A 388 5.25 17.12 44.43
N VAL A 389 6.29 17.30 43.60
CA VAL A 389 7.62 16.73 43.82
C VAL A 389 8.46 17.71 44.64
N GLU A 390 8.81 17.33 45.86
CA GLU A 390 9.48 18.23 46.82
C GLU A 390 11.00 18.27 46.62
N PHE A 391 11.63 17.11 46.38
CA PHE A 391 13.08 17.02 46.22
C PHE A 391 13.40 16.31 44.93
N THR A 392 14.37 16.81 44.16
CA THR A 392 14.79 16.21 42.91
C THR A 392 16.30 16.02 42.87
N GLU A 393 16.72 14.78 42.57
CA GLU A 393 18.12 14.44 42.34
C GLU A 393 18.32 14.08 40.88
N GLY A 394 19.37 14.61 40.24
CA GLY A 394 19.76 14.23 38.89
C GLY A 394 20.36 12.82 38.91
N ILE A 395 19.81 11.92 38.11
CA ILE A 395 20.28 10.53 37.97
C ILE A 395 20.88 10.26 36.60
N GLY A 396 20.99 11.27 35.76
CA GLY A 396 21.67 11.18 34.48
C GLY A 396 21.04 12.02 33.38
N SER A 397 21.67 11.96 32.23
CA SER A 397 21.19 12.59 31.01
C SER A 397 21.56 11.80 29.77
N GLN A 398 20.82 12.02 28.71
CA GLN A 398 21.04 11.36 27.42
C GLN A 398 20.88 12.40 26.31
N LEU A 399 21.89 12.54 25.46
CA LEU A 399 21.84 13.41 24.29
C LEU A 399 21.92 12.58 23.03
N ASN A 400 20.85 12.61 22.27
CA ASN A 400 20.75 11.95 20.95
C ASN A 400 20.91 12.98 19.85
N HIS A 401 21.79 12.68 18.90
CA HIS A 401 22.04 13.50 17.73
C HIS A 401 21.94 12.68 16.44
N ALA A 402 21.29 13.21 15.41
CA ALA A 402 21.36 12.67 14.07
C ALA A 402 21.36 13.74 13.00
N ARG A 403 22.07 13.44 11.91
CA ARG A 403 22.11 14.19 10.65
C ARG A 403 22.20 13.17 9.53
N ASN A 404 21.05 12.56 9.22
CA ASN A 404 20.93 11.55 8.19
C ASN A 404 20.38 12.20 6.93
N ASP A 405 21.08 12.02 5.84
CA ASP A 405 20.68 12.54 4.53
C ASP A 405 20.75 11.40 3.50
N LEU A 406 19.65 11.17 2.79
CA LEU A 406 19.57 10.17 1.73
C LEU A 406 19.05 10.79 0.44
N ASP A 407 19.74 10.51 -0.66
CA ASP A 407 19.37 10.87 -2.03
C ASP A 407 19.33 9.59 -2.87
N ALA A 408 18.15 9.21 -3.36
CA ALA A 408 17.99 7.99 -4.12
C ALA A 408 17.24 8.22 -5.42
N LEU A 409 17.84 7.77 -6.52
CA LEU A 409 17.27 7.79 -7.86
C LEU A 409 17.08 6.38 -8.36
N ILE A 410 15.84 6.01 -8.68
CA ILE A 410 15.47 4.71 -9.26
C ILE A 410 14.91 4.93 -10.66
N THR A 411 15.49 4.29 -11.65
CA THR A 411 14.99 4.29 -13.03
C THR A 411 14.67 2.90 -13.50
N ASN A 412 13.53 2.77 -14.19
CA ASN A 412 13.05 1.49 -14.71
C ASN A 412 12.73 1.61 -16.20
N ILE A 413 12.99 0.52 -16.92
CA ILE A 413 12.45 0.27 -18.25
C ILE A 413 11.90 -1.16 -18.27
N GLU A 414 10.66 -1.31 -18.71
CA GLU A 414 9.95 -2.59 -18.72
C GLU A 414 9.19 -2.78 -20.02
N HIS A 415 9.40 -3.92 -20.65
CA HIS A 415 8.56 -4.43 -21.74
C HIS A 415 7.60 -5.46 -21.20
N LYS A 416 6.31 -5.32 -21.50
CA LYS A 416 5.27 -6.33 -21.21
C LYS A 416 4.58 -6.76 -22.49
N GLY A 417 4.24 -8.05 -22.56
CA GLY A 417 3.41 -8.59 -23.62
C GLY A 417 2.26 -9.40 -23.07
N TYR A 418 1.15 -9.34 -23.78
CA TYR A 418 -0.04 -10.14 -23.54
C TYR A 418 -0.52 -10.74 -24.85
N LEU A 419 -0.63 -12.08 -24.89
CA LEU A 419 -1.12 -12.83 -26.04
C LEU A 419 -2.28 -13.73 -25.61
N LYS A 420 -3.41 -13.54 -26.25
CA LYS A 420 -4.59 -14.39 -26.11
C LYS A 420 -4.66 -15.38 -27.28
N SER A 421 -4.90 -16.65 -26.99
CA SER A 421 -5.10 -17.69 -27.98
C SER A 421 -6.22 -18.62 -27.51
N GLN A 422 -7.42 -18.42 -28.04
CA GLN A 422 -8.63 -19.14 -27.61
C GLN A 422 -8.86 -19.00 -26.08
N ASN A 423 -8.76 -20.12 -25.34
CA ASN A 423 -8.93 -20.18 -23.88
C ASN A 423 -7.60 -20.01 -23.12
N ASN A 424 -6.49 -19.77 -23.82
CA ASN A 424 -5.16 -19.61 -23.24
C ASN A 424 -4.75 -18.14 -23.30
N ASN A 425 -4.15 -17.66 -22.22
CA ASN A 425 -3.50 -16.36 -22.18
C ASN A 425 -2.05 -16.53 -21.78
N PHE A 426 -1.16 -15.86 -22.48
CA PHE A 426 0.26 -15.80 -22.19
C PHE A 426 0.62 -14.37 -21.85
N GLU A 427 1.30 -14.19 -20.73
CA GLU A 427 1.80 -12.89 -20.28
C GLU A 427 3.29 -12.99 -20.00
N TRP A 428 4.06 -11.99 -20.40
CA TRP A 428 5.50 -11.93 -20.13
C TRP A 428 5.94 -10.49 -19.88
N SER A 429 7.07 -10.36 -19.21
CA SER A 429 7.74 -9.08 -19.03
C SER A 429 9.26 -9.28 -18.92
N ILE A 430 9.99 -8.25 -19.35
CA ILE A 430 11.41 -8.04 -19.03
C ILE A 430 11.54 -6.62 -18.52
N LYS A 431 12.12 -6.46 -17.33
CA LYS A 431 12.33 -5.19 -16.66
C LYS A 431 13.78 -5.03 -16.25
N TYR A 432 14.35 -3.87 -16.53
CA TYR A 432 15.64 -3.44 -16.01
C TYR A 432 15.41 -2.27 -15.03
N THR A 433 16.09 -2.32 -13.89
CA THR A 433 16.07 -1.28 -12.86
C THR A 433 17.49 -0.89 -12.53
N ASN A 434 17.76 0.42 -12.49
CA ASN A 434 18.97 1.00 -11.96
C ASN A 434 18.62 1.88 -10.76
N GLU A 435 19.31 1.67 -9.62
CA GLU A 435 19.18 2.47 -8.41
C GLU A 435 20.54 3.12 -8.11
N ASP A 436 20.60 4.44 -8.03
CA ASP A 436 21.78 5.22 -7.56
C ASP A 436 21.41 5.85 -6.23
N ILE A 437 22.08 5.45 -5.16
CA ILE A 437 21.74 5.84 -3.79
C ILE A 437 22.98 6.42 -3.13
N ARG A 438 22.82 7.61 -2.57
CA ARG A 438 23.80 8.32 -1.77
C ARG A 438 23.21 8.52 -0.39
N ASP A 439 23.90 7.99 0.61
CA ASP A 439 23.42 7.94 1.98
C ASP A 439 24.54 8.38 2.91
N ARG A 440 24.25 9.33 3.76
CA ARG A 440 25.11 9.82 4.82
C ARG A 440 24.41 9.61 6.14
N ILE A 441 25.04 8.86 7.03
CA ILE A 441 24.56 8.61 8.38
C ILE A 441 25.54 9.25 9.34
N VAL A 442 25.05 10.10 10.21
CA VAL A 442 25.77 10.66 11.33
C VAL A 442 24.84 10.60 12.53
N GLU A 443 25.05 9.62 13.37
CA GLU A 443 24.27 9.43 14.60
C GLU A 443 25.22 9.19 15.76
N TRP A 444 24.98 9.83 16.86
CA TRP A 444 25.69 9.54 18.11
C TRP A 444 24.81 9.79 19.31
N GLU A 445 25.13 9.11 20.38
CA GLU A 445 24.47 9.19 21.66
C GLU A 445 25.52 9.39 22.75
N LEU A 446 25.29 10.41 23.58
CA LEU A 446 26.03 10.63 24.81
C LEU A 446 25.14 10.28 25.98
N VAL A 447 25.66 9.48 26.91
CA VAL A 447 24.96 9.10 28.14
C VAL A 447 25.81 9.52 29.31
N ASP A 448 25.25 10.39 30.15
CA ASP A 448 25.76 10.70 31.48
C ASP A 448 24.89 9.95 32.49
N SER A 449 25.46 8.95 33.14
CA SER A 449 24.75 8.12 34.10
C SER A 449 24.81 8.68 35.54
N ALA A 450 25.35 9.89 35.73
CA ALA A 450 25.59 10.48 37.05
C ALA A 450 26.29 9.51 38.06
N GLY A 451 27.18 8.68 37.52
CA GLY A 451 27.90 7.65 38.30
C GLY A 451 27.17 6.31 38.43
N PHE A 452 25.94 6.17 37.93
CA PHE A 452 25.25 4.86 37.90
C PHE A 452 25.73 4.00 36.72
N SER A 453 25.58 2.69 36.84
CA SER A 453 25.91 1.78 35.78
C SER A 453 24.92 1.85 34.63
N ILE A 454 25.39 2.03 33.39
CA ILE A 454 24.56 2.00 32.18
C ILE A 454 24.18 0.57 31.80
N ASN A 455 25.13 -0.38 32.00
CA ASN A 455 24.94 -1.81 31.75
C ASN A 455 24.86 -2.56 33.06
N PRO A 456 24.05 -3.61 33.19
CA PRO A 456 24.10 -4.46 34.36
C PRO A 456 25.52 -4.98 34.53
N PRO A 457 26.11 -4.91 35.74
CA PRO A 457 27.44 -5.40 35.99
C PRO A 457 27.48 -6.91 35.77
N ASN A 458 28.67 -7.42 35.44
CA ASN A 458 28.87 -8.87 35.50
C ASN A 458 28.52 -9.38 36.91
N LEU A 459 27.88 -10.54 36.99
CA LEU A 459 27.39 -11.14 38.24
C LEU A 459 28.42 -11.25 39.37
N ASP A 460 29.71 -11.17 39.05
CA ASP A 460 30.84 -11.25 39.99
C ASP A 460 31.35 -9.89 40.49
N GLN A 461 30.73 -8.78 40.07
CA GLN A 461 31.11 -7.44 40.52
C GLN A 461 29.99 -6.80 41.34
N PHE A 462 30.30 -6.38 42.55
CA PHE A 462 29.43 -5.54 43.36
C PHE A 462 29.33 -4.18 42.71
N ASN A 463 28.09 -3.75 42.49
CA ASN A 463 27.78 -2.51 41.84
C ASN A 463 27.39 -1.45 42.89
N ASP A 464 28.41 -0.89 43.56
CA ASP A 464 28.18 0.24 44.49
C ASP A 464 27.92 1.51 43.70
N GLN A 465 26.66 1.87 43.60
CA GLN A 465 26.20 3.11 42.92
C GLN A 465 26.03 4.24 43.94
N PRO A 466 26.25 5.52 43.57
CA PRO A 466 26.85 5.96 42.31
C PRO A 466 28.38 5.79 42.30
N TYR A 467 28.96 5.50 41.13
CA TYR A 467 30.42 5.47 40.97
C TYR A 467 31.00 6.89 40.99
N ALA A 468 32.29 6.99 41.31
CA ALA A 468 33.04 8.22 41.11
C ALA A 468 32.97 8.61 39.62
N PRO A 469 32.65 9.89 39.27
CA PRO A 469 32.61 10.33 37.89
C PRO A 469 33.92 10.01 37.19
N ASP A 470 33.85 9.45 35.99
CA ASP A 470 35.01 9.27 35.15
C ASP A 470 35.62 10.63 34.80
N GLN A 471 36.91 10.81 35.01
CA GLN A 471 37.61 12.05 34.67
C GLN A 471 38.17 12.04 33.25
N GLY A 472 37.89 10.98 32.48
CA GLY A 472 38.26 10.87 31.08
C GLY A 472 37.44 11.77 30.15
N PRO A 473 37.82 11.87 28.87
CA PRO A 473 37.01 12.54 27.88
C PRO A 473 35.68 11.83 27.70
N ILE A 474 34.58 12.59 27.50
CA ILE A 474 33.26 12.02 27.20
C ILE A 474 33.36 11.23 25.91
N VAL A 475 33.06 9.93 25.96
CA VAL A 475 33.02 9.02 24.81
C VAL A 475 31.56 8.76 24.46
N PRO A 476 31.17 8.85 23.19
CA PRO A 476 29.81 8.49 22.79
C PRO A 476 29.47 7.04 23.18
N PHE A 477 28.30 6.85 23.78
CA PHE A 477 27.74 5.51 24.06
C PHE A 477 27.50 4.75 22.77
N GLN A 478 26.99 5.45 21.76
CA GLN A 478 26.85 4.97 20.40
C GLN A 478 27.38 6.03 19.43
N ASN A 479 28.08 5.60 18.36
CA ASN A 479 28.56 6.50 17.33
C ASN A 479 28.56 5.77 15.99
N ILE A 480 27.62 6.15 15.11
CA ILE A 480 27.49 5.60 13.75
C ILE A 480 27.84 6.72 12.78
N ARG A 481 28.86 6.50 11.95
CA ARG A 481 29.26 7.41 10.89
C ARG A 481 29.55 6.63 9.63
N ALA A 482 28.66 6.74 8.66
CA ALA A 482 28.80 6.09 7.38
C ALA A 482 28.44 7.04 6.23
N THR A 483 29.15 6.89 5.14
CA THR A 483 28.80 7.53 3.87
C THR A 483 28.84 6.45 2.80
N ASN A 484 27.68 6.20 2.20
CA ASN A 484 27.52 5.16 1.22
C ASN A 484 27.18 5.75 -0.15
N LYS A 485 27.86 5.26 -1.17
CA LYS A 485 27.46 5.44 -2.56
C LYS A 485 27.25 4.05 -3.15
N THR A 486 25.98 3.70 -3.34
CA THR A 486 25.59 2.35 -3.72
C THR A 486 24.83 2.38 -5.03
N GLN A 487 25.21 1.52 -5.96
CA GLN A 487 24.52 1.32 -7.21
C GLN A 487 23.97 -0.11 -7.27
N LEU A 488 22.64 -0.23 -7.45
CA LEU A 488 21.99 -1.51 -7.67
C LEU A 488 21.51 -1.61 -9.11
N ASN A 489 21.83 -2.72 -9.76
CA ASN A 489 21.30 -3.06 -11.08
C ASN A 489 20.50 -4.34 -10.97
N ARG A 490 19.27 -4.32 -11.48
CA ARG A 490 18.35 -5.46 -11.41
C ARG A 490 17.83 -5.80 -12.80
N ILE A 491 17.75 -7.09 -13.08
CA ILE A 491 17.10 -7.64 -14.27
C ILE A 491 16.02 -8.60 -13.79
N GLN A 492 14.79 -8.33 -14.20
CA GLN A 492 13.63 -9.14 -13.83
C GLN A 492 12.97 -9.62 -15.11
N ALA A 493 12.48 -10.85 -15.11
CA ALA A 493 11.67 -11.37 -16.19
C ALA A 493 10.63 -12.32 -15.64
N PHE A 494 9.46 -12.36 -16.24
CA PHE A 494 8.49 -13.40 -15.97
C PHE A 494 7.83 -13.89 -17.26
N GLY A 495 7.36 -15.14 -17.21
CA GLY A 495 6.46 -15.72 -18.16
C GLY A 495 5.38 -16.48 -17.42
N GLN A 496 4.14 -16.30 -17.81
CA GLN A 496 3.02 -17.07 -17.26
C GLN A 496 2.02 -17.45 -18.35
N TRP A 497 1.43 -18.62 -18.15
CA TRP A 497 0.31 -19.13 -18.94
C TRP A 497 -0.87 -19.34 -18.02
N ASN A 498 -2.03 -18.89 -18.47
CA ASN A 498 -3.29 -19.18 -17.79
C ASN A 498 -4.33 -19.72 -18.78
N ARG A 499 -5.15 -20.61 -18.30
CA ARG A 499 -6.22 -21.24 -19.06
C ARG A 499 -7.48 -21.35 -18.22
N ARG A 500 -8.62 -21.03 -18.85
CA ARG A 500 -9.94 -21.30 -18.32
C ARG A 500 -10.64 -22.27 -19.25
N SER A 501 -11.21 -23.34 -18.73
CA SER A 501 -11.87 -24.39 -19.49
C SER A 501 -13.10 -24.88 -18.74
N ILE A 502 -14.07 -25.41 -19.48
CA ILE A 502 -15.18 -26.18 -18.91
C ILE A 502 -14.86 -27.64 -19.19
N ILE A 503 -14.74 -28.45 -18.14
CA ILE A 503 -14.42 -29.87 -18.21
C ILE A 503 -15.52 -30.61 -17.46
N ASN A 504 -16.31 -31.44 -18.15
CA ASN A 504 -17.46 -32.15 -17.58
C ASN A 504 -18.39 -31.20 -16.79
N ASN A 505 -18.76 -30.09 -17.40
CA ASN A 505 -19.56 -28.98 -16.86
C ASN A 505 -18.90 -28.20 -15.70
N ASN A 506 -17.76 -28.64 -15.18
CA ASN A 506 -17.05 -27.90 -14.14
C ASN A 506 -16.19 -26.80 -14.77
N GLU A 507 -16.25 -25.59 -14.20
CA GLU A 507 -15.35 -24.51 -14.59
C GLU A 507 -13.99 -24.70 -13.91
N VAL A 508 -12.95 -24.87 -14.71
CA VAL A 508 -11.57 -25.08 -14.24
C VAL A 508 -10.69 -23.93 -14.69
N TYR A 509 -9.90 -23.42 -13.77
CA TYR A 509 -8.86 -22.43 -14.04
C TYR A 509 -7.50 -22.96 -13.61
N ALA A 510 -6.49 -22.73 -14.44
CA ALA A 510 -5.10 -23.02 -14.14
C ALA A 510 -4.22 -21.83 -14.54
N ASN A 511 -3.27 -21.49 -13.69
CA ASN A 511 -2.20 -20.54 -13.96
C ASN A 511 -0.87 -21.15 -13.53
N PHE A 512 0.11 -21.12 -14.45
CA PHE A 512 1.49 -21.54 -14.20
C PHE A 512 2.39 -20.39 -14.61
N GLY A 513 3.26 -19.97 -13.73
CA GLY A 513 4.17 -18.89 -14.01
C GLY A 513 5.55 -19.12 -13.39
N ILE A 514 6.54 -18.55 -14.01
CA ILE A 514 7.92 -18.53 -13.52
C ILE A 514 8.44 -17.10 -13.60
N ARG A 515 9.17 -16.69 -12.57
CA ARG A 515 9.80 -15.38 -12.51
C ARG A 515 11.29 -15.54 -12.20
N TYR A 516 12.09 -14.75 -12.88
CA TYR A 516 13.53 -14.60 -12.67
C TYR A 516 13.84 -13.22 -12.14
N HIS A 517 14.73 -13.11 -11.17
CA HIS A 517 15.29 -11.86 -10.69
C HIS A 517 16.80 -12.03 -10.46
N GLY A 518 17.60 -11.27 -11.22
CA GLY A 518 19.04 -11.13 -11.01
C GLY A 518 19.35 -9.70 -10.56
N TRP A 519 20.25 -9.54 -9.60
CA TRP A 519 20.67 -8.22 -9.13
C TRP A 519 22.16 -8.19 -8.80
N SER A 520 22.75 -7.01 -8.89
CA SER A 520 24.09 -6.73 -8.41
C SER A 520 24.08 -5.47 -7.53
N VAL A 521 24.81 -5.53 -6.44
CA VAL A 521 25.04 -4.39 -5.54
C VAL A 521 26.48 -3.98 -5.69
N LYS A 522 26.73 -2.72 -6.05
CA LYS A 522 28.06 -2.14 -6.15
C LYS A 522 28.22 -1.08 -5.06
N ASN A 523 29.16 -1.27 -4.15
CA ASN A 523 29.46 -0.31 -3.09
C ASN A 523 30.44 0.78 -3.57
N GLN A 524 30.75 1.74 -2.70
CA GLN A 524 31.69 2.84 -2.98
C GLN A 524 33.14 2.39 -3.30
N LEU A 525 33.55 1.20 -2.83
CA LEU A 525 34.86 0.61 -3.13
C LEU A 525 34.93 -0.02 -4.52
N GLY A 526 33.80 -0.07 -5.23
CA GLY A 526 33.68 -0.69 -6.55
C GLY A 526 33.49 -2.21 -6.52
N GLU A 527 33.38 -2.79 -5.34
CA GLU A 527 33.08 -4.22 -5.18
C GLU A 527 31.66 -4.50 -5.61
N SER A 528 31.45 -5.59 -6.33
CA SER A 528 30.14 -5.98 -6.85
C SER A 528 29.93 -7.48 -6.73
N ASN A 529 28.80 -7.87 -6.17
CA ASN A 529 28.35 -9.26 -6.14
C ASN A 529 27.05 -9.42 -6.94
N PHE A 530 27.00 -10.42 -7.84
CA PHE A 530 25.80 -10.73 -8.61
C PHE A 530 25.07 -11.93 -8.01
N GLN A 531 23.79 -11.77 -7.74
CA GLN A 531 22.92 -12.80 -7.18
C GLN A 531 21.70 -13.00 -8.08
N ARG A 532 21.05 -14.14 -7.97
CA ARG A 532 19.84 -14.47 -8.75
C ARG A 532 18.93 -15.44 -8.03
N VAL A 533 17.63 -15.35 -8.34
CA VAL A 533 16.59 -16.26 -7.83
C VAL A 533 15.56 -16.59 -8.91
N ILE A 534 14.89 -17.71 -8.75
CA ILE A 534 13.83 -18.19 -9.64
C ILE A 534 12.60 -18.52 -8.80
N SER A 535 11.44 -17.98 -9.18
CA SER A 535 10.18 -18.04 -8.44
C SER A 535 9.09 -18.76 -9.28
N PRO A 536 8.98 -20.10 -9.23
CA PRO A 536 7.84 -20.80 -9.81
C PRO A 536 6.58 -20.59 -8.96
N ARG A 537 5.43 -20.38 -9.61
CA ARG A 537 4.13 -20.14 -8.97
C ARG A 537 3.02 -20.87 -9.71
N ILE A 538 2.04 -21.35 -8.95
CA ILE A 538 0.88 -22.07 -9.46
C ILE A 538 -0.40 -21.57 -8.82
N GLN A 539 -1.47 -21.51 -9.60
CA GLN A 539 -2.83 -21.32 -9.11
C GLN A 539 -3.76 -22.29 -9.86
N LEU A 540 -4.59 -22.97 -9.12
CA LEU A 540 -5.63 -23.86 -9.62
C LEU A 540 -6.95 -23.47 -8.99
N ALA A 541 -8.03 -23.47 -9.77
CA ALA A 541 -9.37 -23.30 -9.23
C ALA A 541 -10.36 -24.20 -9.96
N ILE A 542 -11.35 -24.68 -9.22
CA ILE A 542 -12.46 -25.45 -9.75
C ILE A 542 -13.77 -24.93 -9.15
N LYS A 543 -14.71 -24.64 -10.05
CA LYS A 543 -16.11 -24.41 -9.69
C LYS A 543 -16.93 -25.59 -10.22
N PRO A 544 -17.25 -26.57 -9.34
CA PRO A 544 -18.05 -27.73 -9.73
C PRO A 544 -19.46 -27.32 -10.17
N ASP A 545 -20.02 -28.08 -11.09
CA ASP A 545 -21.43 -28.00 -11.51
C ASP A 545 -22.33 -28.71 -10.50
N TRP A 546 -22.37 -28.18 -9.25
CA TRP A 546 -23.20 -28.68 -8.17
C TRP A 546 -24.42 -27.78 -7.96
N ASN A 547 -25.45 -28.30 -7.29
CA ASN A 547 -26.58 -27.48 -6.84
C ASN A 547 -26.17 -26.36 -5.88
N LYS A 548 -24.98 -26.48 -5.26
CA LYS A 548 -24.40 -25.46 -4.37
C LYS A 548 -23.38 -24.66 -5.14
N ASP A 549 -23.48 -23.33 -5.08
CA ASP A 549 -22.51 -22.41 -5.72
C ASP A 549 -21.22 -22.35 -4.89
N MET A 550 -20.30 -23.26 -5.17
CA MET A 550 -19.03 -23.41 -4.46
C MET A 550 -17.85 -23.24 -5.44
N LEU A 551 -16.79 -22.60 -4.97
CA LEU A 551 -15.52 -22.44 -5.68
C LEU A 551 -14.38 -22.89 -4.74
N PHE A 552 -13.51 -23.74 -5.24
CA PHE A 552 -12.30 -24.17 -4.54
C PHE A 552 -11.07 -23.64 -5.26
N ARG A 553 -10.06 -23.18 -4.50
CA ARG A 553 -8.79 -22.70 -5.00
C ARG A 553 -7.63 -23.33 -4.26
N LEU A 554 -6.55 -23.55 -5.00
CA LEU A 554 -5.25 -23.92 -4.48
C LEU A 554 -4.23 -22.99 -5.14
N SER A 555 -3.42 -22.31 -4.37
CA SER A 555 -2.33 -21.50 -4.88
C SER A 555 -1.08 -21.64 -4.03
N GLY A 556 0.08 -21.51 -4.67
CA GLY A 556 1.35 -21.61 -3.98
C GLY A 556 2.53 -21.35 -4.89
N GLY A 557 3.71 -21.34 -4.29
CA GLY A 557 4.95 -21.12 -5.01
C GLY A 557 6.07 -20.61 -4.11
N LEU A 558 7.18 -20.29 -4.77
CA LEU A 558 8.33 -19.65 -4.17
C LEU A 558 8.27 -18.15 -4.46
N TYR A 559 8.41 -17.37 -3.40
CA TYR A 559 8.42 -15.91 -3.45
C TYR A 559 9.74 -15.42 -2.89
N TYR A 560 10.40 -14.52 -3.62
CA TYR A 560 11.66 -13.94 -3.18
C TYR A 560 11.54 -12.42 -3.13
N GLN A 561 12.18 -11.81 -2.14
CA GLN A 561 12.37 -10.37 -2.04
C GLN A 561 13.87 -10.11 -2.01
N PRO A 562 14.47 -9.71 -3.14
CA PRO A 562 15.84 -9.18 -3.13
C PRO A 562 15.94 -7.97 -2.22
N PRO A 563 17.08 -7.76 -1.54
CA PRO A 563 17.23 -6.71 -0.56
C PRO A 563 17.00 -5.33 -1.20
N PHE A 564 16.23 -4.48 -0.53
CA PHE A 564 16.19 -3.05 -0.80
C PHE A 564 17.28 -2.34 0.00
N TYR A 565 17.57 -1.09 -0.30
CA TYR A 565 18.76 -0.40 0.20
C TYR A 565 18.94 -0.49 1.73
N ARG A 566 17.89 -0.26 2.53
CA ARG A 566 18.01 -0.31 4.00
C ARG A 566 18.39 -1.68 4.55
N GLU A 567 17.97 -2.76 3.90
CA GLU A 567 18.33 -4.13 4.25
C GLU A 567 19.79 -4.46 4.00
N LEU A 568 20.48 -3.66 3.16
CA LEU A 568 21.91 -3.80 2.87
C LEU A 568 22.80 -3.15 3.93
N ARG A 569 22.28 -2.22 4.73
CA ARG A 569 23.04 -1.55 5.77
C ARG A 569 23.06 -2.39 7.05
N ASP A 570 24.23 -2.62 7.59
CA ASP A 570 24.43 -3.21 8.91
C ASP A 570 24.21 -2.19 10.05
N ASN A 571 24.45 -2.59 11.28
CA ASN A 571 24.28 -1.75 12.47
C ASN A 571 25.24 -0.56 12.52
N ASP A 572 26.38 -0.65 11.83
CA ASP A 572 27.37 0.43 11.71
C ASP A 572 27.06 1.35 10.53
N GLY A 573 25.97 1.09 9.80
CA GLY A 573 25.53 1.83 8.63
C GLY A 573 26.30 1.50 7.35
N VAL A 574 27.14 0.47 7.35
CA VAL A 574 27.94 0.06 6.19
C VAL A 574 27.15 -0.88 5.30
N VAL A 575 27.29 -0.72 3.98
CA VAL A 575 26.61 -1.56 3.00
C VAL A 575 27.28 -2.91 2.84
N ASN A 576 26.54 -3.99 3.13
CA ASN A 576 26.93 -5.37 2.89
C ASN A 576 26.39 -5.85 1.54
N ASN A 577 27.30 -6.14 0.59
CA ASN A 577 26.96 -6.59 -0.75
C ASN A 577 26.47 -8.04 -0.82
N ASP A 578 26.66 -8.83 0.25
CA ASP A 578 26.37 -10.26 0.30
C ASP A 578 24.98 -10.60 0.85
N VAL A 579 24.20 -9.60 1.21
CA VAL A 579 22.81 -9.79 1.67
C VAL A 579 22.01 -10.51 0.59
N LYS A 580 21.42 -11.64 0.97
CA LYS A 580 20.66 -12.52 0.08
C LYS A 580 19.21 -12.07 -0.02
N ALA A 581 18.53 -12.53 -1.05
CA ALA A 581 17.07 -12.40 -1.10
C ALA A 581 16.41 -13.19 0.03
N GLN A 582 15.46 -12.59 0.70
CA GLN A 582 14.56 -13.30 1.61
C GLN A 582 13.62 -14.17 0.78
N GLN A 583 13.29 -15.36 1.27
CA GLN A 583 12.42 -16.33 0.60
C GLN A 583 11.19 -16.61 1.43
N SER A 584 10.04 -16.70 0.77
CA SER A 584 8.80 -17.22 1.36
C SER A 584 8.21 -18.33 0.50
N ILE A 585 7.90 -19.46 1.10
CA ILE A 585 7.18 -20.57 0.48
C ILE A 585 5.72 -20.43 0.87
N HIS A 586 4.82 -20.24 -0.09
CA HIS A 586 3.39 -20.08 0.17
C HIS A 586 2.61 -21.31 -0.24
N LEU A 587 1.63 -21.66 0.59
CA LEU A 587 0.54 -22.56 0.27
C LEU A 587 -0.77 -21.95 0.77
N VAL A 588 -1.74 -21.77 -0.13
CA VAL A 588 -3.07 -21.22 0.20
C VAL A 588 -4.15 -22.13 -0.37
N ILE A 589 -5.08 -22.54 0.47
CA ILE A 589 -6.26 -23.30 0.09
C ILE A 589 -7.48 -22.46 0.44
N ALA A 590 -8.37 -22.25 -0.52
CA ALA A 590 -9.55 -21.42 -0.31
C ALA A 590 -10.83 -22.10 -0.80
N ASN A 591 -11.92 -21.78 -0.11
CA ASN A 591 -13.28 -22.13 -0.50
C ASN A 591 -14.15 -20.88 -0.49
N GLU A 592 -14.98 -20.71 -1.50
CA GLU A 592 -16.06 -19.73 -1.53
C GLU A 592 -17.38 -20.47 -1.65
N TYR A 593 -18.34 -20.12 -0.82
CA TYR A 593 -19.69 -20.67 -0.84
C TYR A 593 -20.71 -19.54 -0.88
N SER A 594 -21.48 -19.46 -1.97
CA SER A 594 -22.57 -18.52 -2.13
C SER A 594 -23.89 -19.22 -1.84
N PHE A 595 -24.69 -18.68 -0.94
CA PHE A 595 -25.98 -19.27 -0.52
C PHE A 595 -27.00 -18.18 -0.20
N LYS A 596 -28.26 -18.58 -0.08
CA LYS A 596 -29.32 -17.72 0.41
C LYS A 596 -29.72 -18.15 1.82
N MET A 597 -29.87 -17.16 2.69
CA MET A 597 -30.38 -17.33 4.05
C MET A 597 -31.33 -16.17 4.33
N TRP A 598 -32.54 -16.46 4.81
CA TRP A 598 -33.63 -15.47 4.99
C TRP A 598 -33.89 -14.62 3.70
N ASP A 599 -33.95 -15.28 2.55
CA ASP A 599 -34.09 -14.67 1.22
C ASP A 599 -33.06 -13.60 0.84
N ARG A 600 -31.95 -13.53 1.61
CA ARG A 600 -30.82 -12.63 1.31
C ARG A 600 -29.64 -13.44 0.80
N PRO A 601 -28.86 -12.87 -0.15
CA PRO A 601 -27.65 -13.53 -0.62
C PRO A 601 -26.52 -13.39 0.41
N PHE A 602 -25.87 -14.51 0.72
CA PHE A 602 -24.67 -14.58 1.53
C PHE A 602 -23.54 -15.22 0.73
N LYS A 603 -22.33 -14.81 1.04
CA LYS A 603 -21.11 -15.40 0.51
C LYS A 603 -20.14 -15.64 1.66
N LEU A 604 -19.78 -16.91 1.87
CA LEU A 604 -18.75 -17.30 2.83
C LEU A 604 -17.46 -17.55 2.06
N ILE A 605 -16.38 -16.92 2.47
CA ILE A 605 -15.04 -17.12 1.94
C ILE A 605 -14.17 -17.60 3.10
N SER A 606 -13.51 -18.74 2.91
CA SER A 606 -12.58 -19.31 3.89
C SER A 606 -11.25 -19.60 3.20
N GLU A 607 -10.14 -19.10 3.77
CA GLU A 607 -8.80 -19.30 3.23
C GLU A 607 -7.85 -19.76 4.34
N ALA A 608 -7.35 -20.98 4.22
CA ALA A 608 -6.26 -21.49 5.06
C ALA A 608 -4.92 -21.22 4.35
N TYR A 609 -3.94 -20.71 5.09
CA TYR A 609 -2.65 -20.39 4.54
C TYR A 609 -1.49 -20.88 5.42
N TYR A 610 -0.39 -21.18 4.77
CA TYR A 610 0.90 -21.47 5.39
C TYR A 610 2.01 -20.77 4.62
N LYS A 611 2.90 -20.10 5.35
CA LYS A 611 4.11 -19.46 4.84
C LYS A 611 5.31 -19.98 5.64
N LYS A 612 6.38 -20.38 4.96
CA LYS A 612 7.70 -20.60 5.56
C LYS A 612 8.67 -19.58 4.98
N LEU A 613 9.32 -18.82 5.84
CA LEU A 613 10.30 -17.81 5.47
C LEU A 613 11.70 -18.30 5.79
N ASN A 614 12.61 -18.18 4.83
CA ASN A 614 14.03 -18.51 4.97
C ASN A 614 14.87 -17.29 4.59
N ASN A 615 16.11 -17.23 5.07
CA ASN A 615 17.03 -16.12 4.84
C ASN A 615 16.43 -14.75 5.27
N VAL A 616 15.68 -14.73 6.35
CA VAL A 616 15.09 -13.49 6.86
C VAL A 616 16.20 -12.59 7.38
N ASN A 617 16.14 -11.31 7.01
CA ASN A 617 17.06 -10.29 7.49
C ASN A 617 16.45 -9.68 8.77
N PRO A 618 16.99 -9.99 9.98
CA PRO A 618 16.45 -9.47 11.22
C PRO A 618 16.65 -7.97 11.34
N TYR A 619 15.79 -7.34 12.12
CA TYR A 619 15.88 -5.91 12.42
C TYR A 619 15.52 -5.63 13.88
N THR A 620 16.00 -4.51 14.39
CA THR A 620 15.58 -3.90 15.65
C THR A 620 14.78 -2.64 15.41
N ILE A 621 14.00 -2.23 16.39
CA ILE A 621 13.28 -0.96 16.36
C ILE A 621 13.87 -0.09 17.48
N GLU A 622 14.55 0.98 17.08
CA GLU A 622 15.15 1.96 17.97
C GLU A 622 14.47 3.32 17.77
N ASN A 623 13.79 3.83 18.78
CA ASN A 623 13.05 5.08 18.71
C ASN A 623 12.18 5.19 17.43
N VAL A 624 11.38 4.15 17.15
CA VAL A 624 10.54 3.96 15.95
C VAL A 624 11.29 3.85 14.61
N ARG A 625 12.62 3.83 14.62
CA ARG A 625 13.44 3.55 13.44
C ARG A 625 13.71 2.05 13.33
N ILE A 626 13.63 1.54 12.12
CA ILE A 626 13.98 0.15 11.81
C ILE A 626 15.45 0.10 11.43
N ARG A 627 16.23 -0.74 12.12
CA ARG A 627 17.62 -1.05 11.79
C ARG A 627 17.74 -2.51 11.42
N TYR A 628 18.13 -2.78 10.20
CA TYR A 628 18.40 -4.13 9.72
C TYR A 628 19.79 -4.57 10.09
N ALA A 629 19.96 -5.86 10.35
CA ALA A 629 21.26 -6.42 10.69
C ALA A 629 22.14 -6.74 9.46
N ALA A 630 21.62 -6.56 8.24
CA ALA A 630 22.25 -6.96 6.99
C ALA A 630 22.78 -8.41 6.99
N ALA A 631 22.06 -9.31 7.67
CA ALA A 631 22.42 -10.69 7.86
C ALA A 631 21.21 -11.61 7.66
N ASN A 632 21.29 -12.53 6.70
CA ASN A 632 20.19 -13.46 6.40
C ASN A 632 20.27 -14.72 7.27
N ASN A 633 20.22 -14.58 8.57
CA ASN A 633 20.48 -15.63 9.55
C ASN A 633 19.24 -16.13 10.29
N SER A 634 18.05 -15.68 9.89
CA SER A 634 16.81 -16.02 10.58
C SER A 634 15.82 -16.77 9.69
N GLU A 635 14.96 -17.57 10.33
CA GLU A 635 13.83 -18.25 9.71
C GLU A 635 12.55 -17.86 10.46
N ALA A 636 11.44 -17.87 9.75
CA ALA A 636 10.13 -17.57 10.32
C ALA A 636 9.04 -18.42 9.65
N TYR A 637 7.87 -18.45 10.27
CA TYR A 637 6.68 -19.05 9.65
C TYR A 637 5.42 -18.28 10.07
N ALA A 638 4.40 -18.34 9.21
CA ALA A 638 3.08 -17.83 9.53
C ALA A 638 2.02 -18.79 8.97
N TYR A 639 0.97 -19.06 9.73
CA TYR A 639 -0.17 -19.82 9.27
C TYR A 639 -1.45 -19.30 9.89
N GLY A 640 -2.56 -19.54 9.24
CA GLY A 640 -3.85 -19.09 9.74
C GLY A 640 -5.01 -19.48 8.87
N LEU A 641 -6.20 -19.10 9.35
CA LEU A 641 -7.47 -19.25 8.68
C LEU A 641 -8.17 -17.89 8.64
N ASP A 642 -8.39 -17.38 7.43
CA ASP A 642 -9.17 -16.18 7.20
C ASP A 642 -10.60 -16.56 6.83
N VAL A 643 -11.60 -15.96 7.48
CA VAL A 643 -13.03 -16.21 7.22
C VAL A 643 -13.74 -14.87 7.04
N ARG A 644 -14.51 -14.77 5.97
CA ARG A 644 -15.30 -13.59 5.66
C ARG A 644 -16.69 -13.96 5.19
#